data_2e9c19e8be730351f108b62653f7bede
#
_entry.id   2e9c19e8be730351f108b62653f7bede
#
_cell.length_a   1.000
_cell.length_b   1.000
_cell.length_c   1.000
_cell.angle_alpha   90.00
_cell.angle_beta   90.00
_cell.angle_gamma   90.00
#
_symmetry.space_group_name_H-M   'P 1'
#
loop_
_entity.id
_entity.type
_entity.pdbx_description
1 polymer ?
#
loop_
_entity_poly.entity_id
_entity_poly.type
_entity_poly.pdbx_seq_one_letter_code
_entity_poly.pdbx_strand_id
1 'polypeptide(L)'
;MFYKNFSIVLITLMFMQTIFSQEVKNEPQKPYLIGKPSKVEYVASIASRMNDLVRPDLQQQKEMLDGRSSKYDVVIGKGSEGDDPLAKYSDNLRNSIPSKTPELVFETGSSNSQPTDPAGAVGPNHYISVINTAFQIFDKSGNSLTGGLVSPNPTIFPSGGCCDLTASYDNVADRWILSFLGGGVQVAVSDGPDPVNDSWTVYSYSAVSDYQKLSVWRDGYYMTENTTSANKLHVFQRDAMIDAASEGTEPQILSFSLPGLVTSGFHSPQVLNISNDNWPTTGGATVMYMQDDAWSGVDTDHVKLWNVDIDWETPENSEVSAAVELSTTEFVSVFDGGSFSNLPQPNGGATVDALQATIMNQAQYRKFATYNSALFNFVVDVDGSSTKQAGVRWYELRQTADGEPWEIYQEGTYTAPDNRHAWNASLIMDVQGNIGMGYTGMSSANSTDDSVLLGSYYTGRYSGDPINVMTIDEGTILAGDANIASTRYGDYSKIDVDPANDKKFWFVNEVMSNGRKNIAGVFQIAANAVNDLAVISLDTPVTGILTSTETITVTIRNLGENSATDFDVSYQVNSGTVITETFTETIASNESVQFTFTTTADLSTEGQVYSILSSVTLTGDEDSSNDSITTEITHVYSNDIGVTAINGPDDGEALTNESVVVTIENFGTATQSNFQASYSINGAPSVSENVVGPLDAGTSISYTFSTLGNFSMDGTYTVVAETLLASDSDMTNNSFQREVLNSACYTRTNDTENTIGPDIGVTTSIINMDQNAVITDVNLTLNIEHTWDADLEVKLIAPDGVTEIILFEDIGSNGDNFTNTVLDDDASTVISDGEAPFTGSFTPTGSLSDLNGLLSGGDWTLYINDDADGDGGTLLDWSIQICTEASLSVSDNKLDGEFKIFNKGNNQFEVSLANTSSFNDLDLNVYNMVGQTLLWKTIKNTSGFYSYIIDMSRASTGVYLVRLGNNSNATIKRIVVE
;
A
#
# COMPACT_ATOMS: atom_id res chain seq x y z
N MET A 1 41.89 -11.20 68.61
CA MET A 1 42.14 -10.50 67.36
C MET A 1 41.07 -10.91 66.38
N PHE A 2 40.11 -10.06 66.16
CA PHE A 2 38.85 -10.40 65.55
C PHE A 2 38.88 -10.06 64.04
N TYR A 3 38.62 -11.02 63.20
CA TYR A 3 38.21 -10.81 61.79
C TYR A 3 36.68 -10.73 61.75
N LYS A 4 36.17 -9.61 61.25
CA LYS A 4 34.76 -9.46 60.86
C LYS A 4 34.61 -9.72 59.34
N ASN A 5 33.88 -10.75 58.99
CA ASN A 5 33.39 -11.03 57.65
C ASN A 5 32.26 -10.07 57.34
N PHE A 6 32.39 -9.33 56.20
CA PHE A 6 31.31 -8.61 55.56
C PHE A 6 30.85 -9.46 54.38
N SER A 7 29.66 -10.03 54.49
CA SER A 7 28.97 -10.63 53.35
C SER A 7 28.24 -9.52 52.56
N ILE A 8 28.68 -9.29 51.34
CA ILE A 8 27.96 -8.44 50.38
C ILE A 8 26.90 -9.35 49.74
N VAL A 9 25.63 -9.09 50.00
CA VAL A 9 24.51 -9.67 49.26
C VAL A 9 24.34 -8.81 48.02
N LEU A 10 24.65 -9.37 46.87
CA LEU A 10 24.37 -8.77 45.55
C LEU A 10 22.92 -9.06 45.21
N ILE A 11 22.05 -8.11 45.41
CA ILE A 11 20.66 -8.15 44.87
C ILE A 11 20.74 -7.86 43.41
N THR A 12 20.53 -8.89 42.59
CA THR A 12 20.36 -8.76 41.16
C THR A 12 18.90 -8.33 40.93
N LEU A 13 18.68 -7.04 40.69
CA LEU A 13 17.44 -6.57 40.10
C LEU A 13 17.36 -7.12 38.65
N MET A 14 16.47 -8.07 38.42
CA MET A 14 15.99 -8.38 37.09
C MET A 14 15.04 -7.25 36.70
N PHE A 15 15.50 -6.37 35.87
CA PHE A 15 14.59 -5.58 35.04
C PHE A 15 13.94 -6.55 34.05
N MET A 16 12.71 -6.97 34.28
CA MET A 16 11.81 -7.40 33.23
C MET A 16 11.43 -6.13 32.47
N GLN A 17 12.10 -5.89 31.36
CA GLN A 17 11.51 -5.03 30.33
C GLN A 17 10.34 -5.81 29.73
N THR A 18 9.14 -5.50 30.16
CA THR A 18 7.94 -5.79 29.39
C THR A 18 8.05 -4.96 28.13
N ILE A 19 8.37 -5.61 27.03
CA ILE A 19 8.22 -5.02 25.69
C ILE A 19 6.71 -4.97 25.48
N PHE A 20 6.11 -3.83 25.75
CA PHE A 20 4.82 -3.50 25.17
C PHE A 20 5.05 -3.43 23.66
N SER A 21 4.46 -4.34 22.91
CA SER A 21 4.27 -4.11 21.50
C SER A 21 3.32 -2.91 21.42
N GLN A 22 3.83 -1.75 21.06
CA GLN A 22 2.95 -0.70 20.56
C GLN A 22 2.17 -1.33 19.41
N GLU A 23 0.87 -1.44 19.54
CA GLU A 23 0.00 -1.66 18.41
C GLU A 23 0.27 -0.52 17.43
N VAL A 24 0.89 -0.82 16.31
CA VAL A 24 1.18 0.18 15.29
C VAL A 24 -0.17 0.53 14.67
N LYS A 25 -0.71 1.69 15.01
CA LYS A 25 -2.00 2.16 14.47
C LYS A 25 -1.94 2.09 12.95
N ASN A 26 -2.94 1.46 12.35
CA ASN A 26 -3.07 1.34 10.90
C ASN A 26 -3.87 2.54 10.35
N GLU A 27 -3.28 3.73 10.45
CA GLU A 27 -3.86 4.98 9.97
C GLU A 27 -2.92 5.65 8.97
N PRO A 28 -3.42 6.42 7.98
CA PRO A 28 -2.59 7.13 7.03
C PRO A 28 -1.50 7.99 7.70
N GLN A 29 -0.31 8.03 7.11
CA GLN A 29 0.85 8.72 7.69
C GLN A 29 1.37 9.83 6.80
N LYS A 30 1.57 11.00 7.36
CA LYS A 30 2.26 12.13 6.73
C LYS A 30 3.78 11.95 6.79
N PRO A 31 4.58 12.67 5.97
CA PRO A 31 6.03 12.54 6.02
C PRO A 31 6.57 13.02 7.37
N TYR A 32 7.34 12.17 8.06
CA TYR A 32 8.06 12.56 9.27
C TYR A 32 9.35 13.35 8.97
N LEU A 33 9.84 13.31 7.75
CA LEU A 33 11.00 14.07 7.27
C LEU A 33 10.69 14.67 5.92
N ILE A 34 10.89 15.98 5.80
CA ILE A 34 10.94 16.73 4.55
C ILE A 34 12.34 17.36 4.51
N GLY A 35 13.13 17.04 3.50
CA GLY A 35 14.52 17.43 3.47
C GLY A 35 15.07 17.67 2.07
N LYS A 36 16.36 17.98 2.03
CA LYS A 36 17.12 18.22 0.81
C LYS A 36 18.46 17.48 0.89
N PRO A 37 19.15 17.25 -0.25
CA PRO A 37 20.50 16.66 -0.19
C PRO A 37 21.44 17.53 0.63
N SER A 38 22.24 16.90 1.45
CA SER A 38 23.31 17.57 2.20
C SER A 38 24.46 18.01 1.29
N LYS A 39 24.58 17.39 0.10
CA LYS A 39 25.58 17.69 -0.91
C LYS A 39 25.09 17.30 -2.30
N VAL A 40 25.45 18.09 -3.32
CA VAL A 40 25.26 17.78 -4.73
C VAL A 40 26.63 17.88 -5.42
N GLU A 41 27.02 16.85 -6.18
CA GLU A 41 28.31 16.76 -6.85
C GLU A 41 28.13 16.41 -8.34
N TYR A 42 28.77 17.18 -9.21
CA TYR A 42 28.80 16.91 -10.65
C TYR A 42 30.04 16.10 -11.00
N VAL A 43 29.86 15.02 -11.73
CA VAL A 43 30.88 14.05 -12.04
C VAL A 43 31.01 13.92 -13.56
N ALA A 44 32.19 14.22 -14.08
CA ALA A 44 32.44 14.12 -15.53
C ALA A 44 32.30 12.66 -16.00
N SER A 45 32.03 12.49 -17.29
CA SER A 45 31.85 11.18 -17.92
C SER A 45 33.01 10.22 -17.63
N ILE A 46 32.72 8.94 -17.54
CA ILE A 46 33.73 7.86 -17.37
C ILE A 46 34.71 7.87 -18.55
N ALA A 47 34.19 8.06 -19.76
CA ALA A 47 35.03 8.12 -20.99
C ALA A 47 36.14 9.17 -20.89
N SER A 48 35.85 10.34 -20.32
CA SER A 48 36.82 11.43 -20.17
C SER A 48 37.94 11.11 -19.16
N ARG A 49 37.74 10.11 -18.29
CA ARG A 49 38.63 9.71 -17.19
C ARG A 49 39.06 8.23 -17.27
N MET A 50 38.94 7.62 -18.42
CA MET A 50 39.17 6.18 -18.60
C MET A 50 40.55 5.72 -18.11
N ASN A 51 41.59 6.57 -18.23
CA ASN A 51 42.94 6.25 -17.76
C ASN A 51 43.11 6.42 -16.24
N ASP A 52 42.20 7.09 -15.58
CA ASP A 52 42.26 7.45 -14.15
C ASP A 52 41.30 6.57 -13.31
N LEU A 53 40.69 5.55 -13.90
CA LEU A 53 39.76 4.67 -13.21
C LEU A 53 40.44 3.91 -12.10
N VAL A 54 39.89 4.03 -10.88
CA VAL A 54 40.39 3.31 -9.71
C VAL A 54 39.86 1.88 -9.75
N ARG A 55 40.75 0.90 -9.62
CA ARG A 55 40.40 -0.50 -9.51
C ARG A 55 40.15 -0.88 -8.07
N PRO A 56 39.10 -1.66 -7.75
CA PRO A 56 38.86 -2.07 -6.36
C PRO A 56 39.93 -3.05 -5.89
N ASP A 57 40.26 -3.00 -4.60
CA ASP A 57 41.07 -4.03 -3.94
C ASP A 57 40.19 -5.22 -3.50
N LEU A 58 39.91 -6.13 -4.41
CA LEU A 58 39.06 -7.28 -4.18
C LEU A 58 39.63 -8.33 -3.22
N GLN A 59 40.85 -8.17 -2.76
CA GLN A 59 41.51 -9.11 -1.82
C GLN A 59 41.30 -8.74 -0.34
N GLN A 60 40.90 -7.51 -0.05
CA GLN A 60 40.73 -7.00 1.32
C GLN A 60 39.29 -6.93 1.79
N GLN A 61 38.33 -7.41 1.02
CA GLN A 61 36.93 -7.29 1.41
C GLN A 61 36.62 -8.19 2.59
N LYS A 62 36.26 -7.58 3.68
CA LYS A 62 35.74 -8.23 4.89
C LYS A 62 34.28 -8.63 4.65
N GLU A 63 33.84 -9.62 5.42
CA GLU A 63 32.40 -9.82 5.63
C GLU A 63 31.79 -8.51 6.12
N MET A 64 30.80 -8.00 5.37
CA MET A 64 30.02 -6.86 5.78
C MET A 64 28.96 -7.36 6.74
N LEU A 65 28.88 -6.76 7.91
CA LEU A 65 27.80 -7.04 8.86
C LEU A 65 26.55 -6.29 8.33
N ASP A 66 25.51 -7.01 8.01
CA ASP A 66 24.23 -6.38 7.78
C ASP A 66 23.49 -6.10 9.10
N GLY A 67 22.50 -5.20 9.06
CA GLY A 67 21.71 -4.82 10.21
C GLY A 67 20.69 -5.86 10.66
N ARG A 68 20.64 -7.05 10.02
CA ARG A 68 19.68 -8.08 10.36
C ARG A 68 19.80 -8.53 11.81
N SER A 69 18.68 -8.59 12.51
CA SER A 69 18.61 -9.22 13.82
C SER A 69 18.81 -10.73 13.67
N SER A 70 19.63 -11.33 14.53
CA SER A 70 19.76 -12.79 14.63
C SER A 70 18.56 -13.45 15.27
N LYS A 71 17.50 -12.72 15.60
CA LYS A 71 16.25 -13.22 16.19
C LYS A 71 15.08 -12.58 15.48
N TYR A 72 14.36 -13.38 14.73
CA TYR A 72 12.99 -13.05 14.33
C TYR A 72 12.06 -13.29 15.53
N ASP A 73 11.04 -12.47 15.67
CA ASP A 73 10.03 -12.64 16.73
C ASP A 73 9.04 -13.77 16.33
N VAL A 74 9.59 -14.95 16.09
CA VAL A 74 8.82 -16.16 15.79
C VAL A 74 8.29 -16.71 17.11
N VAL A 75 7.00 -16.90 17.20
CA VAL A 75 6.33 -17.50 18.36
C VAL A 75 6.33 -19.02 18.20
N ILE A 76 7.03 -19.72 19.08
CA ILE A 76 7.13 -21.18 19.04
C ILE A 76 5.74 -21.83 19.10
N GLY A 77 5.42 -22.67 18.10
CA GLY A 77 4.14 -23.35 17.99
C GLY A 77 3.00 -22.48 17.45
N LYS A 78 3.32 -21.29 16.93
CA LYS A 78 2.43 -20.45 16.13
C LYS A 78 2.85 -20.52 14.68
N GLY A 79 1.89 -20.36 13.78
CA GLY A 79 2.10 -20.34 12.35
C GLY A 79 1.77 -21.66 11.66
N SER A 80 1.80 -21.62 10.36
CA SER A 80 1.53 -22.75 9.48
C SER A 80 2.56 -23.85 9.68
N GLU A 81 2.13 -25.09 9.67
CA GLU A 81 2.98 -26.28 9.79
C GLU A 81 2.71 -27.25 8.64
N GLY A 82 3.74 -27.96 8.21
CA GLY A 82 3.63 -28.98 7.17
C GLY A 82 4.27 -28.55 5.85
N ASP A 83 4.06 -29.39 4.82
CA ASP A 83 4.59 -29.10 3.48
C ASP A 83 3.82 -27.96 2.84
N ASP A 84 4.53 -27.13 2.08
CA ASP A 84 3.94 -26.02 1.34
C ASP A 84 2.83 -26.50 0.37
N PRO A 85 1.59 -26.00 0.51
CA PRO A 85 0.46 -26.50 -0.27
C PRO A 85 0.56 -26.18 -1.77
N LEU A 86 1.24 -25.08 -2.15
CA LEU A 86 1.40 -24.69 -3.54
C LEU A 86 2.56 -25.41 -4.23
N ALA A 87 3.58 -25.85 -3.50
CA ALA A 87 4.69 -26.62 -4.05
C ALA A 87 4.19 -27.94 -4.67
N LYS A 88 3.26 -28.62 -4.00
CA LYS A 88 2.66 -29.87 -4.51
C LYS A 88 1.83 -29.68 -5.78
N TYR A 89 1.21 -28.54 -5.94
CA TYR A 89 0.43 -28.22 -7.14
C TYR A 89 1.33 -28.06 -8.37
N SER A 90 2.50 -27.48 -8.18
CA SER A 90 3.47 -27.24 -9.24
C SER A 90 4.11 -28.52 -9.79
N ASP A 91 4.29 -29.57 -8.97
CA ASP A 91 4.96 -30.82 -9.34
C ASP A 91 4.29 -31.58 -10.50
N ASN A 92 2.98 -31.49 -10.64
CA ASN A 92 2.23 -32.19 -11.68
C ASN A 92 2.22 -31.48 -13.04
N LEU A 93 2.61 -30.22 -13.11
CA LEU A 93 2.55 -29.39 -14.31
C LEU A 93 3.93 -28.86 -14.74
N ARG A 94 4.97 -29.10 -13.92
CA ARG A 94 6.36 -28.80 -14.27
C ARG A 94 6.80 -29.62 -15.48
N ASN A 95 7.77 -29.07 -16.21
CA ASN A 95 8.48 -29.78 -17.28
C ASN A 95 7.59 -30.10 -18.49
N SER A 96 6.62 -29.26 -18.78
CA SER A 96 5.80 -29.41 -19.98
C SER A 96 6.45 -28.77 -21.23
N ILE A 97 7.34 -27.76 -21.01
CA ILE A 97 7.94 -26.97 -22.08
C ILE A 97 9.45 -26.92 -21.90
N PRO A 98 10.27 -27.40 -22.81
CA PRO A 98 11.72 -27.37 -22.71
C PRO A 98 12.25 -25.92 -22.61
N SER A 99 13.21 -25.69 -21.71
CA SER A 99 13.93 -24.41 -21.65
C SER A 99 14.83 -24.24 -22.87
N LYS A 100 15.09 -23.00 -23.25
CA LYS A 100 16.06 -22.64 -24.28
C LYS A 100 17.45 -22.47 -23.66
N THR A 101 18.51 -22.65 -24.41
CA THR A 101 19.84 -22.24 -23.98
C THR A 101 19.90 -20.74 -23.85
N PRO A 102 20.46 -20.18 -22.75
CA PRO A 102 20.67 -18.73 -22.66
C PRO A 102 21.39 -18.18 -23.88
N GLU A 103 20.97 -17.06 -24.41
CA GLU A 103 21.56 -16.44 -25.59
C GLU A 103 22.96 -15.88 -25.31
N LEU A 104 23.16 -15.39 -24.07
CA LEU A 104 24.41 -14.83 -23.61
C LEU A 104 24.63 -15.21 -22.14
N VAL A 105 25.85 -15.64 -21.81
CA VAL A 105 26.29 -15.84 -20.43
C VAL A 105 27.69 -15.26 -20.29
N PHE A 106 27.89 -14.38 -19.33
CA PHE A 106 29.20 -13.76 -19.10
C PHE A 106 29.44 -13.41 -17.62
N GLU A 107 30.68 -13.46 -17.21
CA GLU A 107 31.10 -13.03 -15.88
C GLU A 107 31.04 -11.51 -15.79
N THR A 108 30.34 -11.00 -14.78
CA THR A 108 30.25 -9.56 -14.54
C THR A 108 31.27 -9.07 -13.54
N GLY A 109 31.84 -9.96 -12.74
CA GLY A 109 32.94 -9.67 -11.86
C GLY A 109 33.23 -10.81 -10.87
N SER A 110 34.48 -10.97 -10.48
CA SER A 110 34.93 -11.86 -9.39
C SER A 110 35.28 -11.04 -8.17
N SER A 111 34.88 -11.46 -6.99
CA SER A 111 35.13 -10.78 -5.72
C SER A 111 35.23 -11.77 -4.57
N ASN A 112 35.97 -11.40 -3.53
CA ASN A 112 35.98 -12.09 -2.25
C ASN A 112 34.97 -11.46 -1.25
N SER A 113 34.11 -10.54 -1.72
CA SER A 113 33.02 -9.99 -0.88
C SER A 113 32.14 -11.10 -0.34
N GLN A 114 31.63 -10.91 0.87
CA GLN A 114 30.79 -11.86 1.58
C GLN A 114 29.61 -11.09 2.20
N PRO A 115 28.49 -10.99 1.46
CA PRO A 115 28.18 -11.51 0.14
C PRO A 115 28.70 -10.64 -1.03
N THR A 116 28.40 -11.04 -2.30
CA THR A 116 28.79 -10.24 -3.48
C THR A 116 27.75 -9.20 -3.88
N ASP A 117 26.57 -9.23 -3.32
CA ASP A 117 25.46 -8.32 -3.56
C ASP A 117 25.18 -8.12 -5.06
N PRO A 118 24.82 -9.19 -5.79
CA PRO A 118 24.63 -9.08 -7.22
C PRO A 118 23.42 -8.24 -7.56
N ALA A 119 23.67 -7.08 -8.16
CA ALA A 119 22.62 -6.25 -8.74
C ALA A 119 23.07 -5.74 -10.10
N GLY A 120 22.14 -5.19 -10.87
CA GLY A 120 22.44 -4.66 -12.18
C GLY A 120 21.23 -4.01 -12.81
N ALA A 121 21.42 -3.37 -13.95
CA ALA A 121 20.35 -2.80 -14.73
C ALA A 121 20.69 -2.88 -16.23
N VAL A 122 19.66 -3.10 -17.06
CA VAL A 122 19.79 -3.09 -18.51
C VAL A 122 19.10 -1.87 -19.10
N GLY A 123 19.82 -1.10 -19.91
CA GLY A 123 19.27 -0.03 -20.74
C GLY A 123 19.27 -0.45 -22.21
N PRO A 124 18.86 0.43 -23.15
CA PRO A 124 18.74 0.10 -24.56
C PRO A 124 20.05 -0.41 -25.19
N ASN A 125 21.20 0.16 -24.80
CA ASN A 125 22.50 -0.12 -25.42
C ASN A 125 23.55 -0.67 -24.46
N HIS A 126 23.32 -0.63 -23.16
CA HIS A 126 24.31 -0.94 -22.13
C HIS A 126 23.71 -1.83 -21.03
N TYR A 127 24.62 -2.48 -20.29
CA TYR A 127 24.30 -3.19 -19.06
C TYR A 127 25.29 -2.75 -17.97
N ILE A 128 24.78 -2.33 -16.82
CA ILE A 128 25.58 -2.07 -15.62
C ILE A 128 25.39 -3.23 -14.66
N SER A 129 26.48 -3.89 -14.26
CA SER A 129 26.48 -4.83 -13.16
C SER A 129 27.29 -4.31 -11.99
N VAL A 130 26.81 -4.57 -10.79
CA VAL A 130 27.47 -4.16 -9.55
C VAL A 130 27.82 -5.37 -8.70
N ILE A 131 28.86 -5.21 -7.90
CA ILE A 131 29.29 -6.09 -6.82
C ILE A 131 29.48 -5.19 -5.60
N ASN A 132 28.84 -5.47 -4.51
CA ASN A 132 28.89 -4.71 -3.23
C ASN A 132 29.58 -3.34 -3.28
N THR A 133 30.87 -3.31 -3.60
CA THR A 133 31.74 -2.12 -3.59
C THR A 133 32.41 -1.84 -4.95
N ALA A 134 31.92 -2.42 -6.05
CA ALA A 134 32.47 -2.22 -7.39
C ALA A 134 31.38 -2.34 -8.47
N PHE A 135 31.64 -1.80 -9.63
CA PHE A 135 30.76 -1.93 -10.78
C PHE A 135 31.51 -2.15 -12.08
N GLN A 136 30.81 -2.61 -13.09
CA GLN A 136 31.33 -2.73 -14.45
C GLN A 136 30.21 -2.43 -15.45
N ILE A 137 30.57 -1.77 -16.55
CA ILE A 137 29.66 -1.43 -17.65
C ILE A 137 30.00 -2.28 -18.85
N PHE A 138 28.97 -2.83 -19.49
CA PHE A 138 29.07 -3.72 -20.65
C PHE A 138 28.24 -3.19 -21.81
N ASP A 139 28.64 -3.54 -23.03
CA ASP A 139 27.75 -3.51 -24.19
C ASP A 139 26.74 -4.69 -24.14
N LYS A 140 25.75 -4.68 -25.04
CA LYS A 140 24.73 -5.74 -25.11
C LYS A 140 25.28 -7.11 -25.57
N SER A 141 26.54 -7.22 -25.95
CA SER A 141 27.26 -8.47 -26.29
C SER A 141 28.08 -9.00 -25.14
N GLY A 142 28.02 -8.35 -23.94
CA GLY A 142 28.78 -8.73 -22.75
C GLY A 142 30.25 -8.29 -22.77
N ASN A 143 30.67 -7.40 -23.69
CA ASN A 143 32.02 -6.85 -23.68
C ASN A 143 32.12 -5.72 -22.68
N SER A 144 33.16 -5.75 -21.84
CA SER A 144 33.42 -4.70 -20.86
C SER A 144 33.82 -3.39 -21.51
N LEU A 145 33.11 -2.33 -21.22
CA LEU A 145 33.41 -0.95 -21.67
C LEU A 145 34.30 -0.21 -20.67
N THR A 146 34.40 -0.66 -19.42
CA THR A 146 35.29 -0.12 -18.39
C THR A 146 36.61 -0.87 -18.29
N GLY A 147 36.78 -1.95 -19.06
CA GLY A 147 38.00 -2.77 -19.06
C GLY A 147 38.23 -3.55 -17.76
N GLY A 148 37.14 -3.90 -17.04
CA GLY A 148 37.10 -4.62 -15.77
C GLY A 148 36.39 -3.84 -14.67
N LEU A 149 36.31 -4.42 -13.50
CA LEU A 149 35.67 -3.82 -12.33
C LEU A 149 36.31 -2.46 -11.96
N VAL A 150 35.46 -1.51 -11.56
CA VAL A 150 35.83 -0.13 -11.18
C VAL A 150 35.30 0.14 -9.78
N SER A 151 36.10 0.83 -8.97
CA SER A 151 35.65 1.35 -7.68
C SER A 151 34.63 2.46 -7.90
N PRO A 152 33.47 2.42 -7.26
CA PRO A 152 32.48 3.50 -7.32
C PRO A 152 33.06 4.80 -6.74
N ASN A 153 33.95 4.70 -5.76
CA ASN A 153 34.68 5.81 -5.16
C ASN A 153 36.10 5.93 -5.75
N PRO A 154 36.53 7.05 -6.31
CA PRO A 154 35.78 8.28 -6.55
C PRO A 154 35.15 8.35 -7.96
N THR A 155 34.98 7.22 -8.65
CA THR A 155 34.61 7.22 -10.07
C THR A 155 33.23 7.84 -10.33
N ILE A 156 32.23 7.44 -9.55
CA ILE A 156 30.89 8.03 -9.57
C ILE A 156 30.60 8.80 -8.27
N PHE A 157 31.09 8.32 -7.14
CA PHE A 157 30.80 8.87 -5.80
C PHE A 157 32.05 9.55 -5.21
N PRO A 158 32.29 10.85 -5.46
CA PRO A 158 33.51 11.55 -5.01
C PRO A 158 33.60 11.62 -3.47
N SER A 159 32.48 11.69 -2.79
CA SER A 159 32.42 11.73 -1.33
C SER A 159 32.70 10.37 -0.68
N GLY A 160 32.83 9.31 -1.46
CA GLY A 160 33.05 7.96 -0.97
C GLY A 160 31.76 7.27 -0.53
N GLY A 161 31.87 6.02 -0.16
CA GLY A 161 30.82 5.16 0.37
C GLY A 161 31.42 3.87 0.88
N CYS A 162 30.57 2.97 1.42
CA CYS A 162 31.06 1.72 1.99
C CYS A 162 30.61 0.48 1.23
N CYS A 163 29.35 0.43 0.84
CA CYS A 163 28.70 -0.88 0.65
C CYS A 163 27.36 -0.77 -0.10
N ASP A 164 26.79 -1.91 -0.45
CA ASP A 164 25.46 -2.09 -1.02
C ASP A 164 25.21 -1.21 -2.25
N LEU A 165 26.15 -1.26 -3.19
CA LEU A 165 25.99 -0.56 -4.46
C LEU A 165 24.84 -1.22 -5.25
N THR A 166 23.85 -0.45 -5.66
CA THR A 166 22.75 -0.92 -6.53
C THR A 166 22.66 -0.12 -7.82
N ALA A 167 22.02 -0.70 -8.84
CA ALA A 167 21.80 -0.06 -10.12
C ALA A 167 20.35 -0.23 -10.57
N SER A 168 19.78 0.82 -11.16
CA SER A 168 18.47 0.81 -11.83
C SER A 168 18.53 1.64 -13.11
N TYR A 169 17.56 1.41 -13.99
CA TYR A 169 17.39 2.19 -15.22
C TYR A 169 15.98 2.76 -15.26
N ASP A 170 15.89 4.05 -15.48
CA ASP A 170 14.63 4.75 -15.69
C ASP A 170 14.31 4.75 -17.18
N ASN A 171 13.42 3.85 -17.60
CA ASN A 171 13.06 3.64 -19.00
C ASN A 171 12.36 4.84 -19.64
N VAL A 172 11.71 5.69 -18.83
CA VAL A 172 10.98 6.86 -19.35
C VAL A 172 11.90 8.06 -19.54
N ALA A 173 12.80 8.27 -18.57
CA ALA A 173 13.76 9.39 -18.65
C ALA A 173 15.03 9.07 -19.41
N ASP A 174 15.28 7.80 -19.78
CA ASP A 174 16.55 7.32 -20.31
C ASP A 174 17.74 7.68 -19.40
N ARG A 175 17.62 7.29 -18.09
CA ARG A 175 18.62 7.61 -17.08
C ARG A 175 19.04 6.38 -16.29
N TRP A 176 20.33 6.31 -15.98
CA TRP A 176 20.89 5.34 -15.04
C TRP A 176 20.87 5.91 -13.62
N ILE A 177 20.49 5.09 -12.67
CA ILE A 177 20.48 5.44 -11.26
C ILE A 177 21.37 4.43 -10.52
N LEU A 178 22.33 4.95 -9.75
CA LEU A 178 23.13 4.14 -8.83
C LEU A 178 22.89 4.63 -7.40
N SER A 179 22.75 3.72 -6.45
CA SER A 179 22.74 4.08 -5.02
C SER A 179 23.89 3.42 -4.28
N PHE A 180 24.50 4.15 -3.33
CA PHE A 180 25.65 3.69 -2.58
C PHE A 180 25.59 4.18 -1.13
N LEU A 181 25.71 3.28 -0.16
CA LEU A 181 25.69 3.64 1.26
C LEU A 181 27.00 4.26 1.73
N GLY A 182 26.94 5.07 2.76
CA GLY A 182 28.12 5.70 3.35
C GLY A 182 27.80 6.88 4.26
N GLY A 183 27.31 6.64 5.47
CA GLY A 183 26.87 7.69 6.38
C GLY A 183 25.53 8.31 5.95
N GLY A 184 24.64 7.50 5.43
CA GLY A 184 23.43 7.78 4.72
C GLY A 184 23.53 7.18 3.30
N VAL A 185 22.69 7.62 2.37
CA VAL A 185 22.71 7.17 0.99
C VAL A 185 23.16 8.27 0.03
N GLN A 186 23.92 7.88 -0.97
CA GLN A 186 24.20 8.69 -2.15
C GLN A 186 23.47 8.09 -3.34
N VAL A 187 22.77 8.94 -4.10
CA VAL A 187 22.06 8.58 -5.31
C VAL A 187 22.69 9.32 -6.48
N ALA A 188 23.24 8.60 -7.45
CA ALA A 188 23.81 9.15 -8.67
C ALA A 188 22.83 8.94 -9.83
N VAL A 189 22.59 9.99 -10.59
CA VAL A 189 21.74 9.97 -11.81
C VAL A 189 22.60 10.40 -12.99
N SER A 190 22.55 9.63 -14.10
CA SER A 190 23.25 10.00 -15.33
C SER A 190 22.54 11.13 -16.06
N ASP A 191 23.30 11.97 -16.76
CA ASP A 191 22.72 13.10 -17.53
C ASP A 191 22.12 12.63 -18.88
N GLY A 192 22.30 11.35 -19.23
CA GLY A 192 21.79 10.76 -20.47
C GLY A 192 21.82 9.23 -20.45
N PRO A 193 21.44 8.57 -21.55
CA PRO A 193 21.31 7.12 -21.64
C PRO A 193 22.65 6.36 -21.76
N ASP A 194 23.76 7.04 -22.02
CA ASP A 194 25.07 6.42 -22.17
C ASP A 194 25.87 6.51 -20.85
N PRO A 195 25.94 5.45 -20.03
CA PRO A 195 26.56 5.51 -18.72
C PRO A 195 28.07 5.72 -18.75
N VAL A 196 28.70 5.61 -19.93
CA VAL A 196 30.14 5.79 -20.14
C VAL A 196 30.46 7.19 -20.63
N ASN A 197 29.67 7.71 -21.59
CA ASN A 197 29.94 8.99 -22.24
C ASN A 197 29.23 10.18 -21.61
N ASP A 198 28.11 9.93 -20.89
CA ASP A 198 27.40 10.98 -20.19
C ASP A 198 28.01 11.27 -18.83
N SER A 199 27.77 12.47 -18.31
CA SER A 199 28.14 12.88 -16.97
C SER A 199 27.12 12.37 -15.94
N TRP A 200 27.45 12.58 -14.66
CA TRP A 200 26.60 12.13 -13.56
C TRP A 200 26.42 13.25 -12.53
N THR A 201 25.24 13.26 -11.91
CA THR A 201 24.97 14.11 -10.75
C THR A 201 24.71 13.23 -9.54
N VAL A 202 25.41 13.51 -8.42
CA VAL A 202 25.36 12.73 -7.19
C VAL A 202 24.73 13.55 -6.08
N TYR A 203 23.71 13.00 -5.46
CA TYR A 203 22.98 13.60 -4.34
C TYR A 203 23.24 12.79 -3.07
N SER A 204 23.70 13.45 -2.00
CA SER A 204 23.94 12.82 -0.70
C SER A 204 22.85 13.15 0.30
N TYR A 205 22.28 12.15 0.92
CA TYR A 205 21.24 12.27 1.96
C TYR A 205 21.69 11.56 3.23
N SER A 206 21.27 12.08 4.40
CA SER A 206 21.57 11.46 5.70
C SER A 206 20.55 10.37 6.09
N ALA A 207 19.57 10.11 5.23
CA ALA A 207 18.61 9.02 5.38
C ALA A 207 19.19 7.71 4.82
N VAL A 208 18.54 6.60 5.14
CA VAL A 208 18.86 5.23 4.72
C VAL A 208 20.15 4.71 5.37
N SER A 209 20.02 3.59 6.08
CA SER A 209 21.12 3.04 6.88
C SER A 209 21.67 1.73 6.33
N ASP A 210 20.83 0.84 5.77
CA ASP A 210 21.21 -0.51 5.40
C ASP A 210 20.21 -1.17 4.44
N TYR A 211 20.71 -2.05 3.57
CA TYR A 211 19.95 -2.94 2.67
C TYR A 211 18.91 -2.19 1.83
N GLN A 212 19.31 -1.10 1.19
CA GLN A 212 18.41 -0.26 0.39
C GLN A 212 17.89 -0.99 -0.84
N LYS A 213 16.60 -0.80 -1.13
CA LYS A 213 15.93 -1.23 -2.37
C LYS A 213 15.40 0.01 -3.09
N LEU A 214 15.97 0.30 -4.25
CA LEU A 214 15.61 1.45 -5.06
C LEU A 214 14.66 1.04 -6.18
N SER A 215 13.54 1.74 -6.30
CA SER A 215 12.54 1.56 -7.35
C SER A 215 12.25 2.87 -8.07
N VAL A 216 11.98 2.79 -9.35
CA VAL A 216 11.59 3.91 -10.21
C VAL A 216 10.08 3.95 -10.28
N TRP A 217 9.49 5.10 -9.99
CA TRP A 217 8.08 5.40 -10.18
C TRP A 217 7.91 6.74 -10.88
N ARG A 218 6.71 7.04 -11.37
CA ARG A 218 6.47 8.25 -12.18
C ARG A 218 6.83 9.56 -11.49
N ASP A 219 6.56 9.65 -10.19
CA ASP A 219 6.71 10.87 -9.38
C ASP A 219 7.94 10.89 -8.48
N GLY A 220 8.67 9.78 -8.38
CA GLY A 220 9.82 9.70 -7.48
C GLY A 220 10.72 8.50 -7.71
N TYR A 221 11.95 8.59 -7.22
CA TYR A 221 12.78 7.43 -6.94
C TYR A 221 12.51 7.02 -5.51
N TYR A 222 12.00 5.82 -5.33
CA TYR A 222 11.59 5.28 -4.04
C TYR A 222 12.66 4.37 -3.47
N MET A 223 12.87 4.42 -2.17
CA MET A 223 13.86 3.58 -1.51
C MET A 223 13.33 3.10 -0.17
N THR A 224 13.48 1.82 0.09
CA THR A 224 13.19 1.20 1.38
C THR A 224 14.45 0.71 2.06
N GLU A 225 14.41 0.51 3.36
CA GLU A 225 15.51 0.01 4.18
C GLU A 225 15.04 -1.01 5.22
N ASN A 226 15.96 -1.75 5.84
CA ASN A 226 15.67 -2.83 6.80
C ASN A 226 15.78 -2.42 8.27
N THR A 227 15.48 -1.20 8.64
CA THR A 227 15.50 -0.75 10.05
C THR A 227 14.48 -1.53 10.91
N THR A 228 14.69 -1.52 12.23
CA THR A 228 13.76 -2.15 13.18
C THR A 228 12.52 -1.32 13.48
N SER A 229 12.41 -0.11 12.93
CA SER A 229 11.26 0.77 13.07
C SER A 229 10.34 0.70 11.83
N ALA A 230 9.13 1.23 11.93
CA ALA A 230 8.24 1.41 10.79
C ALA A 230 8.70 2.51 9.81
N ASN A 231 9.68 3.34 10.20
CA ASN A 231 10.25 4.44 9.40
C ASN A 231 11.19 3.88 8.32
N LYS A 232 10.64 3.42 7.21
CA LYS A 232 11.35 2.59 6.24
C LYS A 232 11.31 3.10 4.81
N LEU A 233 10.51 4.11 4.52
CA LEU A 233 10.27 4.56 3.15
C LEU A 233 10.83 5.95 2.94
N HIS A 234 11.60 6.12 1.86
CA HIS A 234 12.19 7.39 1.42
C HIS A 234 11.86 7.62 -0.05
N VAL A 235 11.46 8.84 -0.39
CA VAL A 235 11.10 9.21 -1.77
C VAL A 235 11.95 10.41 -2.17
N PHE A 236 12.65 10.31 -3.28
CA PHE A 236 13.50 11.37 -3.84
C PHE A 236 12.80 11.98 -5.05
N GLN A 237 12.80 13.29 -5.13
CA GLN A 237 12.14 14.06 -6.19
C GLN A 237 12.80 13.82 -7.55
N ARG A 238 12.28 12.83 -8.30
CA ARG A 238 12.85 12.29 -9.54
C ARG A 238 13.09 13.38 -10.60
N ASP A 239 12.08 14.15 -10.95
CA ASP A 239 12.18 15.13 -12.05
C ASP A 239 13.20 16.22 -11.71
N ALA A 240 13.23 16.70 -10.46
CA ALA A 240 14.25 17.65 -10.02
C ALA A 240 15.67 17.05 -10.01
N MET A 241 15.82 15.74 -9.77
CA MET A 241 17.12 15.06 -9.88
C MET A 241 17.58 14.92 -11.33
N ILE A 242 16.65 14.75 -12.27
CA ILE A 242 16.92 14.68 -13.72
C ILE A 242 17.24 16.07 -14.26
N ASP A 243 16.48 17.10 -13.88
CA ASP A 243 16.56 18.45 -14.42
C ASP A 243 17.54 19.37 -13.68
N ALA A 244 18.16 18.92 -12.60
CA ALA A 244 19.00 19.75 -11.71
C ALA A 244 20.15 20.52 -12.41
N ALA A 245 20.51 20.14 -13.63
CA ALA A 245 21.46 20.87 -14.45
C ALA A 245 20.88 22.16 -15.08
N SER A 246 19.56 22.32 -15.15
CA SER A 246 18.90 23.41 -15.90
C SER A 246 18.27 24.50 -15.03
N GLU A 247 17.81 24.20 -13.81
CA GLU A 247 16.97 25.13 -13.05
C GLU A 247 17.48 25.57 -11.66
N GLY A 248 18.55 24.98 -11.14
CA GLY A 248 19.15 25.37 -9.84
C GLY A 248 18.29 25.05 -8.61
N THR A 249 17.24 24.28 -8.76
CA THR A 249 16.42 23.74 -7.68
C THR A 249 17.05 22.48 -7.09
N GLU A 250 17.23 22.45 -5.78
CA GLU A 250 17.70 21.24 -5.09
C GLU A 250 16.55 20.26 -4.94
N PRO A 251 16.69 18.98 -5.36
CA PRO A 251 15.63 18.00 -5.22
C PRO A 251 15.28 17.74 -3.76
N GLN A 252 14.02 17.42 -3.49
CA GLN A 252 13.55 17.11 -2.14
C GLN A 252 13.66 15.61 -1.84
N ILE A 253 13.67 15.28 -0.54
CA ILE A 253 13.44 13.94 -0.01
C ILE A 253 12.27 13.98 0.98
N LEU A 254 11.37 13.03 0.88
CA LEU A 254 10.33 12.77 1.86
C LEU A 254 10.56 11.41 2.49
N SER A 255 10.29 11.29 3.81
CA SER A 255 10.43 10.01 4.51
C SER A 255 9.18 9.70 5.31
N PHE A 256 8.74 8.44 5.24
CA PHE A 256 7.48 8.00 5.81
C PHE A 256 7.64 6.76 6.68
N SER A 257 6.76 6.64 7.66
CA SER A 257 6.46 5.38 8.33
C SER A 257 5.47 4.56 7.51
N LEU A 258 5.54 3.23 7.63
CA LEU A 258 4.56 2.31 7.07
C LEU A 258 3.60 1.87 8.19
N PRO A 259 2.37 2.40 8.26
CA PRO A 259 1.45 2.12 9.35
C PRO A 259 1.01 0.65 9.33
N GLY A 260 0.75 0.09 10.50
CA GLY A 260 0.34 -1.32 10.63
C GLY A 260 1.41 -2.36 10.25
N LEU A 261 2.66 -1.96 10.02
CA LEU A 261 3.75 -2.87 9.71
C LEU A 261 4.20 -3.62 10.97
N VAL A 262 4.11 -4.94 10.96
CA VAL A 262 4.78 -5.77 11.97
C VAL A 262 6.26 -5.90 11.59
N THR A 263 7.15 -5.40 12.44
CA THR A 263 8.60 -5.34 12.20
C THR A 263 9.31 -6.63 12.60
N SER A 264 8.77 -7.78 12.19
CA SER A 264 9.43 -9.09 12.29
C SER A 264 10.05 -9.48 10.93
N GLY A 265 10.87 -10.51 10.92
CA GLY A 265 11.60 -10.94 9.74
C GLY A 265 12.78 -10.03 9.40
N PHE A 266 13.10 -9.92 8.11
CA PHE A 266 14.24 -9.14 7.63
C PHE A 266 13.92 -7.65 7.44
N HIS A 267 12.74 -7.21 7.74
CA HIS A 267 12.29 -5.81 7.76
C HIS A 267 12.48 -5.05 6.44
N SER A 268 12.45 -5.70 5.29
CA SER A 268 12.70 -5.05 3.99
C SER A 268 11.48 -5.06 3.07
N PRO A 269 10.56 -4.09 3.20
CA PRO A 269 9.51 -3.87 2.21
C PRO A 269 10.07 -3.52 0.84
N GLN A 270 9.25 -3.66 -0.21
CA GLN A 270 9.61 -3.28 -1.57
C GLN A 270 8.59 -2.30 -2.13
N VAL A 271 9.05 -1.34 -2.91
CA VAL A 271 8.18 -0.51 -3.75
C VAL A 271 8.16 -1.12 -5.15
N LEU A 272 7.00 -1.11 -5.81
CA LEU A 272 6.92 -1.54 -7.19
C LEU A 272 7.82 -0.68 -8.09
N ASN A 273 8.60 -1.35 -8.93
CA ASN A 273 9.48 -0.74 -9.92
C ASN A 273 8.85 -0.81 -11.30
N ILE A 274 8.75 0.30 -11.99
CA ILE A 274 8.28 0.35 -13.38
C ILE A 274 9.30 -0.33 -14.29
N SER A 275 8.87 -1.39 -15.00
CA SER A 275 9.76 -2.23 -15.79
C SER A 275 9.88 -1.85 -17.27
N ASN A 276 9.08 -0.87 -17.74
CA ASN A 276 9.07 -0.39 -19.12
C ASN A 276 8.78 1.13 -19.19
N ASP A 277 8.50 1.66 -20.36
CA ASP A 277 8.17 3.07 -20.59
C ASP A 277 6.67 3.38 -20.45
N ASN A 278 5.83 2.39 -20.22
CA ASN A 278 4.39 2.55 -20.01
C ASN A 278 4.07 2.58 -18.51
N TRP A 279 3.98 3.76 -17.94
CA TRP A 279 3.73 3.96 -16.52
C TRP A 279 2.28 4.36 -16.21
N PRO A 280 1.83 4.26 -14.94
CA PRO A 280 0.49 4.68 -14.57
C PRO A 280 0.34 6.19 -14.68
N THR A 281 -0.82 6.64 -15.15
CA THR A 281 -1.14 8.07 -15.29
C THR A 281 -1.74 8.67 -14.03
N THR A 282 -2.36 7.83 -13.19
CA THR A 282 -2.96 8.17 -11.90
C THR A 282 -2.58 7.14 -10.83
N GLY A 283 -2.89 7.43 -9.57
CA GLY A 283 -2.53 6.57 -8.43
C GLY A 283 -1.08 6.74 -7.98
N GLY A 284 -0.85 6.54 -6.69
CA GLY A 284 0.47 6.60 -6.07
C GLY A 284 1.30 5.33 -6.27
N ALA A 285 2.53 5.33 -5.76
CA ALA A 285 3.37 4.15 -5.73
C ALA A 285 2.84 3.13 -4.71
N THR A 286 2.95 1.84 -5.04
CA THR A 286 2.58 0.78 -4.10
C THR A 286 3.81 0.22 -3.42
N VAL A 287 3.80 0.22 -2.09
CA VAL A 287 4.77 -0.49 -1.23
C VAL A 287 4.16 -1.82 -0.82
N MET A 288 4.97 -2.86 -0.71
CA MET A 288 4.49 -4.18 -0.30
C MET A 288 5.45 -4.88 0.66
N TYR A 289 4.89 -5.69 1.53
CA TYR A 289 5.65 -6.56 2.43
C TYR A 289 4.88 -7.84 2.74
N MET A 290 5.59 -8.96 2.86
CA MET A 290 5.03 -10.22 3.30
C MET A 290 4.95 -10.26 4.82
N GLN A 291 3.92 -10.88 5.37
CA GLN A 291 3.73 -11.08 6.81
C GLN A 291 3.37 -12.55 7.07
N ASP A 292 4.19 -13.23 7.86
CA ASP A 292 4.08 -14.65 8.19
C ASP A 292 3.35 -14.82 9.53
N ASP A 293 2.38 -15.70 9.60
CA ASP A 293 1.55 -15.93 10.80
C ASP A 293 2.33 -16.56 11.96
N ALA A 294 3.55 -17.01 11.74
CA ALA A 294 4.46 -17.41 12.83
C ALA A 294 5.00 -16.21 13.62
N TRP A 295 4.86 -14.99 13.13
CA TRP A 295 5.37 -13.80 13.80
C TRP A 295 4.40 -13.30 14.87
N SER A 296 4.96 -12.69 15.94
CA SER A 296 4.16 -12.00 16.95
C SER A 296 3.39 -10.83 16.29
N GLY A 297 2.09 -10.74 16.52
CA GLY A 297 1.25 -9.68 15.99
C GLY A 297 0.74 -9.93 14.56
N VAL A 298 0.98 -11.09 13.97
CA VAL A 298 0.43 -11.50 12.67
C VAL A 298 -0.47 -12.71 12.89
N ASP A 299 -1.74 -12.64 12.51
CA ASP A 299 -2.70 -13.71 12.78
C ASP A 299 -2.90 -14.67 11.61
N THR A 300 -2.65 -14.22 10.38
CA THR A 300 -2.74 -15.03 9.15
C THR A 300 -1.66 -14.60 8.18
N ASP A 301 -1.23 -15.53 7.33
CA ASP A 301 -0.31 -15.20 6.23
C ASP A 301 -0.97 -14.24 5.24
N HIS A 302 -0.29 -13.14 4.93
CA HIS A 302 -0.79 -12.14 4.00
C HIS A 302 0.31 -11.30 3.37
N VAL A 303 -0.02 -10.62 2.30
CA VAL A 303 0.76 -9.53 1.73
C VAL A 303 0.12 -8.22 2.16
N LYS A 304 0.90 -7.35 2.76
CA LYS A 304 0.50 -6.01 3.19
C LYS A 304 0.90 -4.99 2.16
N LEU A 305 -0.04 -4.11 1.77
CA LEU A 305 0.15 -3.10 0.74
C LEU A 305 -0.15 -1.71 1.28
N TRP A 306 0.61 -0.72 0.83
CA TRP A 306 0.38 0.70 1.08
C TRP A 306 0.43 1.46 -0.23
N ASN A 307 -0.44 2.45 -0.38
CA ASN A 307 -0.35 3.44 -1.45
C ASN A 307 0.40 4.68 -0.95
N VAL A 308 1.22 5.29 -1.80
CA VAL A 308 2.02 6.47 -1.45
C VAL A 308 1.72 7.57 -2.43
N ASP A 309 1.03 8.59 -1.99
CA ASP A 309 0.69 9.75 -2.79
C ASP A 309 1.64 10.91 -2.45
N ILE A 310 2.30 11.46 -3.47
CA ILE A 310 3.33 12.50 -3.31
C ILE A 310 2.88 13.82 -3.93
N ASP A 311 2.94 14.87 -3.14
CA ASP A 311 2.75 16.25 -3.55
C ASP A 311 4.08 17.01 -3.39
N TRP A 312 4.81 17.22 -4.49
CA TRP A 312 6.09 17.94 -4.46
C TRP A 312 5.95 19.46 -4.33
N GLU A 313 4.77 20.02 -4.58
CA GLU A 313 4.51 21.44 -4.42
C GLU A 313 4.18 21.79 -2.96
N THR A 314 3.42 20.91 -2.29
CA THR A 314 3.09 21.03 -0.86
C THR A 314 3.41 19.69 -0.17
N PRO A 315 4.70 19.43 0.12
CA PRO A 315 5.16 18.12 0.61
C PRO A 315 4.45 17.60 1.87
N GLU A 316 3.91 18.48 2.68
CA GLU A 316 3.13 18.15 3.87
C GLU A 316 1.78 17.47 3.52
N ASN A 317 1.28 17.64 2.30
CA ASN A 317 0.08 16.95 1.82
C ASN A 317 0.35 15.49 1.43
N SER A 318 1.60 15.15 1.12
CA SER A 318 1.98 13.78 0.77
C SER A 318 1.60 12.79 1.86
N GLU A 319 1.23 11.56 1.49
CA GLU A 319 0.69 10.59 2.44
C GLU A 319 1.03 9.15 2.07
N VAL A 320 1.21 8.31 3.08
CA VAL A 320 1.16 6.85 2.97
C VAL A 320 -0.17 6.38 3.55
N SER A 321 -0.93 5.64 2.77
CA SER A 321 -2.24 5.11 3.19
C SER A 321 -2.14 4.17 4.38
N ALA A 322 -3.27 3.91 5.03
CA ALA A 322 -3.42 2.73 5.86
C ALA A 322 -3.08 1.45 5.07
N ALA A 323 -2.56 0.44 5.75
CA ALA A 323 -2.23 -0.83 5.12
C ALA A 323 -3.48 -1.59 4.68
N VAL A 324 -3.42 -2.20 3.51
CA VAL A 324 -4.39 -3.17 3.01
C VAL A 324 -3.75 -4.55 3.05
N GLU A 325 -4.45 -5.54 3.57
CA GLU A 325 -3.99 -6.92 3.68
C GLU A 325 -4.64 -7.79 2.62
N LEU A 326 -3.83 -8.46 1.81
CA LEU A 326 -4.28 -9.48 0.87
C LEU A 326 -3.97 -10.85 1.45
N SER A 327 -4.99 -11.60 1.86
CA SER A 327 -4.84 -12.96 2.38
C SER A 327 -4.24 -13.87 1.32
N THR A 328 -3.27 -14.69 1.71
CA THR A 328 -2.54 -15.62 0.85
C THR A 328 -2.81 -17.06 1.23
N THR A 329 -2.40 -17.98 0.38
CA THR A 329 -2.22 -19.37 0.80
C THR A 329 -1.07 -19.46 1.82
N GLU A 330 -1.26 -20.27 2.85
CA GLU A 330 -0.30 -20.48 3.94
C GLU A 330 1.13 -20.75 3.44
N PHE A 331 2.13 -20.22 4.15
CA PHE A 331 3.53 -20.44 3.85
C PHE A 331 4.41 -20.40 5.12
N VAL A 332 5.62 -20.92 5.03
CA VAL A 332 6.64 -20.83 6.09
C VAL A 332 7.82 -20.06 5.52
N SER A 333 8.02 -18.84 5.95
CA SER A 333 9.12 -17.99 5.47
C SER A 333 10.38 -18.04 6.33
N VAL A 334 10.33 -18.71 7.48
CA VAL A 334 11.42 -18.78 8.45
C VAL A 334 11.91 -20.22 8.60
N PHE A 335 13.16 -20.47 8.28
CA PHE A 335 13.76 -21.81 8.27
C PHE A 335 14.21 -22.32 9.64
N ASP A 336 14.67 -21.42 10.53
CA ASP A 336 15.39 -21.84 11.75
C ASP A 336 15.35 -20.81 12.89
N GLY A 337 14.36 -19.95 12.91
CA GLY A 337 14.19 -18.92 13.94
C GLY A 337 15.18 -17.75 13.81
N GLY A 338 15.69 -17.48 12.62
CA GLY A 338 16.37 -16.22 12.26
C GLY A 338 17.89 -16.29 12.22
N SER A 339 18.50 -17.45 11.99
CA SER A 339 19.91 -17.52 11.70
C SER A 339 20.21 -17.26 10.24
N PHE A 340 21.47 -16.90 9.91
CA PHE A 340 21.96 -16.82 8.54
C PHE A 340 22.42 -18.18 7.96
N SER A 341 22.31 -19.23 8.74
CA SER A 341 22.83 -20.55 8.44
C SER A 341 21.68 -21.52 8.14
N ASN A 342 21.00 -21.32 7.02
CA ASN A 342 19.74 -21.96 6.71
C ASN A 342 19.88 -23.22 5.86
N LEU A 343 20.60 -23.13 4.71
CA LEU A 343 20.62 -24.13 3.68
C LEU A 343 21.96 -24.88 3.67
N PRO A 344 21.98 -26.19 4.04
CA PRO A 344 23.18 -27.00 3.95
C PRO A 344 23.66 -27.15 2.50
N GLN A 345 24.92 -26.86 2.25
CA GLN A 345 25.53 -27.17 0.96
C GLN A 345 25.83 -28.66 0.81
N PRO A 346 25.80 -29.20 -0.42
CA PRO A 346 26.18 -30.59 -0.68
C PRO A 346 27.59 -30.89 -0.22
N ASN A 347 27.88 -32.18 0.07
CA ASN A 347 29.22 -32.69 0.43
C ASN A 347 29.86 -31.99 1.66
N GLY A 348 29.07 -31.45 2.59
CA GLY A 348 29.53 -30.91 3.86
C GLY A 348 30.15 -29.53 3.79
N GLY A 349 29.73 -28.69 2.86
CA GLY A 349 30.03 -27.25 2.84
C GLY A 349 29.43 -26.51 4.04
N ALA A 350 29.80 -25.24 4.22
CA ALA A 350 29.11 -24.37 5.17
C ALA A 350 27.64 -24.23 4.79
N THR A 351 26.78 -24.02 5.75
CA THR A 351 25.39 -23.65 5.45
C THR A 351 25.32 -22.22 4.96
N VAL A 352 24.50 -21.95 3.95
CA VAL A 352 24.36 -20.62 3.34
C VAL A 352 23.05 -19.97 3.74
N ASP A 353 23.03 -18.67 3.71
CA ASP A 353 21.88 -17.82 3.95
C ASP A 353 20.82 -18.01 2.85
N ALA A 354 19.57 -18.19 3.25
CA ALA A 354 18.41 -18.27 2.35
C ALA A 354 17.81 -16.91 2.03
N LEU A 355 18.21 -15.84 2.72
CA LEU A 355 17.53 -14.54 2.71
C LEU A 355 16.06 -14.66 3.09
N GLN A 356 15.83 -15.38 4.19
CA GLN A 356 14.50 -15.70 4.69
C GLN A 356 13.74 -14.47 5.18
N ALA A 357 12.40 -14.56 5.20
CA ALA A 357 11.49 -13.58 5.78
C ALA A 357 11.59 -12.17 5.17
N THR A 358 11.86 -12.06 3.87
CA THR A 358 11.87 -10.80 3.14
C THR A 358 11.49 -10.98 1.66
N ILE A 359 10.89 -9.96 1.07
CA ILE A 359 10.66 -9.92 -0.37
C ILE A 359 12.01 -9.70 -1.06
N MET A 360 12.29 -10.52 -2.07
CA MET A 360 13.51 -10.46 -2.86
C MET A 360 13.51 -9.26 -3.81
N ASN A 361 14.69 -8.75 -4.11
CA ASN A 361 14.85 -7.67 -5.07
C ASN A 361 14.66 -8.18 -6.51
N GLN A 362 13.73 -7.66 -7.29
CA GLN A 362 12.96 -6.46 -7.09
C GLN A 362 11.47 -6.73 -7.37
N ALA A 363 10.56 -6.06 -6.64
CA ALA A 363 9.14 -6.07 -6.98
C ALA A 363 8.92 -5.24 -8.25
N GLN A 364 8.20 -5.78 -9.24
CA GLN A 364 8.09 -5.23 -10.59
C GLN A 364 6.66 -4.85 -10.93
N TYR A 365 6.48 -3.72 -11.58
CA TYR A 365 5.22 -3.25 -12.14
C TYR A 365 5.27 -3.24 -13.65
N ARG A 366 4.18 -3.68 -14.29
CA ARG A 366 4.00 -3.57 -15.73
C ARG A 366 2.56 -3.21 -16.08
N LYS A 367 2.40 -2.24 -16.96
CA LYS A 367 1.09 -1.82 -17.47
C LYS A 367 0.81 -2.46 -18.83
N PHE A 368 -0.36 -3.06 -18.93
CA PHE A 368 -0.93 -3.58 -20.17
C PHE A 368 -2.17 -2.77 -20.57
N ALA A 369 -2.67 -2.99 -21.78
CA ALA A 369 -3.83 -2.25 -22.30
C ALA A 369 -5.12 -2.41 -21.46
N THR A 370 -5.29 -3.53 -20.75
CA THR A 370 -6.54 -3.85 -20.03
C THR A 370 -6.34 -4.13 -18.54
N TYR A 371 -5.12 -4.15 -18.04
CA TYR A 371 -4.79 -4.36 -16.63
C TYR A 371 -3.36 -3.93 -16.33
N ASN A 372 -3.09 -3.70 -15.07
CA ASN A 372 -1.74 -3.56 -14.54
C ASN A 372 -1.34 -4.82 -13.78
N SER A 373 -0.08 -5.20 -13.85
CA SER A 373 0.48 -6.37 -13.18
C SER A 373 1.60 -5.97 -12.23
N ALA A 374 1.61 -6.58 -11.04
CA ALA A 374 2.69 -6.48 -10.06
C ALA A 374 3.24 -7.87 -9.76
N LEU A 375 4.55 -8.04 -9.86
CA LEU A 375 5.26 -9.29 -9.60
C LEU A 375 6.24 -9.15 -8.45
N PHE A 376 6.27 -10.13 -7.56
CA PHE A 376 7.27 -10.23 -6.49
C PHE A 376 7.42 -11.67 -6.00
N ASN A 377 8.49 -11.94 -5.26
CA ASN A 377 8.76 -13.26 -4.69
C ASN A 377 9.53 -13.17 -3.37
N PHE A 378 9.48 -14.27 -2.64
CA PHE A 378 10.33 -14.52 -1.47
C PHE A 378 10.58 -16.03 -1.30
N VAL A 379 11.56 -16.38 -0.47
CA VAL A 379 11.89 -17.77 -0.20
C VAL A 379 10.97 -18.33 0.89
N VAL A 380 10.57 -19.60 0.72
CA VAL A 380 9.79 -20.37 1.69
C VAL A 380 10.42 -21.74 1.93
N ASP A 381 10.19 -22.30 3.12
CA ASP A 381 10.49 -23.69 3.43
C ASP A 381 9.33 -24.55 2.92
N VAL A 382 9.61 -25.41 1.95
CA VAL A 382 8.56 -26.24 1.33
C VAL A 382 8.42 -27.60 1.98
N ASP A 383 9.31 -27.96 2.91
CA ASP A 383 9.35 -29.23 3.61
C ASP A 383 9.00 -29.07 5.09
N GLY A 384 7.80 -29.47 5.50
CA GLY A 384 7.34 -29.43 6.88
C GLY A 384 8.07 -30.35 7.84
N SER A 385 9.07 -31.12 7.38
CA SER A 385 9.91 -31.96 8.24
C SER A 385 11.05 -31.15 8.87
N SER A 386 11.92 -31.81 9.63
CA SER A 386 13.15 -31.17 10.13
C SER A 386 14.22 -30.95 9.04
N THR A 387 14.00 -31.47 7.84
CA THR A 387 14.87 -31.30 6.68
C THR A 387 14.39 -30.11 5.90
N LYS A 388 15.16 -29.02 5.87
CA LYS A 388 14.76 -27.79 5.21
C LYS A 388 14.97 -27.84 3.70
N GLN A 389 13.98 -27.36 2.94
CA GLN A 389 14.08 -27.24 1.48
C GLN A 389 13.52 -25.89 1.04
N ALA A 390 14.39 -25.07 0.46
CA ALA A 390 13.98 -23.76 -0.06
C ALA A 390 13.22 -23.89 -1.37
N GLY A 391 12.09 -23.20 -1.48
CA GLY A 391 11.33 -22.94 -2.69
C GLY A 391 11.06 -21.45 -2.86
N VAL A 392 10.68 -21.03 -4.07
CA VAL A 392 10.37 -19.64 -4.39
C VAL A 392 8.86 -19.47 -4.42
N ARG A 393 8.30 -18.80 -3.42
CA ARG A 393 6.92 -18.32 -3.41
C ARG A 393 6.87 -17.04 -4.23
N TRP A 394 5.96 -16.98 -5.20
CA TRP A 394 5.81 -15.84 -6.12
C TRP A 394 4.34 -15.48 -6.31
N TYR A 395 4.10 -14.21 -6.63
CA TYR A 395 2.78 -13.63 -6.80
C TYR A 395 2.72 -12.78 -8.06
N GLU A 396 1.57 -12.80 -8.72
CA GLU A 396 1.11 -11.76 -9.61
C GLU A 396 -0.15 -11.12 -9.03
N LEU A 397 -0.05 -9.85 -8.71
CA LEU A 397 -1.23 -9.05 -8.41
C LEU A 397 -1.68 -8.33 -9.68
N ARG A 398 -2.98 -8.10 -9.79
CA ARG A 398 -3.56 -7.28 -10.87
C ARG A 398 -4.48 -6.22 -10.33
N GLN A 399 -4.53 -5.08 -11.05
CA GLN A 399 -5.55 -4.05 -10.91
C GLN A 399 -6.14 -3.76 -12.30
N THR A 400 -7.41 -3.41 -12.36
CA THR A 400 -8.15 -3.23 -13.62
C THR A 400 -7.87 -1.91 -14.31
N ALA A 401 -7.40 -0.91 -13.56
CA ALA A 401 -6.97 0.39 -14.06
C ALA A 401 -5.97 1.02 -13.07
N ASP A 402 -5.33 2.12 -13.46
CA ASP A 402 -4.41 2.88 -12.61
C ASP A 402 -5.13 3.38 -11.34
N GLY A 403 -4.54 3.14 -10.18
CA GLY A 403 -5.08 3.57 -8.87
C GLY A 403 -6.18 2.67 -8.29
N GLU A 404 -6.68 1.68 -9.03
CA GLU A 404 -7.65 0.71 -8.50
C GLU A 404 -7.00 -0.26 -7.50
N PRO A 405 -7.78 -0.92 -6.63
CA PRO A 405 -7.25 -1.90 -5.68
C PRO A 405 -6.53 -3.06 -6.38
N TRP A 406 -5.45 -3.55 -5.76
CA TRP A 406 -4.75 -4.75 -6.17
C TRP A 406 -5.47 -6.00 -5.69
N GLU A 407 -5.52 -7.02 -6.54
CA GLU A 407 -6.02 -8.35 -6.22
C GLU A 407 -4.97 -9.41 -6.58
N ILE A 408 -4.90 -10.51 -5.83
CA ILE A 408 -4.05 -11.66 -6.19
C ILE A 408 -4.68 -12.32 -7.42
N TYR A 409 -4.02 -12.19 -8.57
CA TYR A 409 -4.42 -12.89 -9.79
C TYR A 409 -3.92 -14.33 -9.80
N GLN A 410 -2.69 -14.53 -9.34
CA GLN A 410 -2.10 -15.85 -9.16
C GLN A 410 -1.00 -15.85 -8.11
N GLU A 411 -0.85 -17.00 -7.47
CA GLU A 411 0.20 -17.28 -6.50
C GLU A 411 0.74 -18.70 -6.72
N GLY A 412 2.03 -18.91 -6.53
CA GLY A 412 2.63 -20.22 -6.73
C GLY A 412 3.91 -20.41 -5.94
N THR A 413 4.29 -21.66 -5.71
CA THR A 413 5.60 -22.01 -5.16
C THR A 413 6.37 -22.84 -6.17
N TYR A 414 7.50 -22.31 -6.62
CA TYR A 414 8.42 -23.02 -7.48
C TYR A 414 9.46 -23.77 -6.66
N THR A 415 9.67 -25.04 -6.97
CA THR A 415 10.75 -25.87 -6.44
C THR A 415 11.64 -26.33 -7.60
N ALA A 416 12.96 -26.34 -7.41
CA ALA A 416 13.86 -26.82 -8.44
C ALA A 416 13.70 -28.34 -8.68
N PRO A 417 13.99 -28.85 -9.87
CA PRO A 417 13.95 -30.28 -10.16
C PRO A 417 14.77 -31.13 -9.17
N ASP A 418 14.35 -32.37 -8.94
CA ASP A 418 14.97 -33.32 -8.02
C ASP A 418 14.99 -32.82 -6.56
N ASN A 419 13.94 -32.10 -6.12
CA ASN A 419 13.83 -31.54 -4.79
C ASN A 419 15.04 -30.69 -4.35
N ARG A 420 15.74 -30.08 -5.30
CA ARG A 420 16.83 -29.15 -5.01
C ARG A 420 16.29 -27.85 -4.40
N HIS A 421 17.13 -27.17 -3.63
CA HIS A 421 16.85 -25.80 -3.19
C HIS A 421 16.68 -24.87 -4.40
N ALA A 422 15.71 -23.98 -4.32
CA ALA A 422 15.55 -22.80 -5.18
C ALA A 422 15.34 -21.57 -4.29
N TRP A 423 16.20 -20.56 -4.41
CA TRP A 423 16.11 -19.34 -3.62
C TRP A 423 16.82 -18.18 -4.29
N ASN A 424 16.89 -17.03 -3.64
CA ASN A 424 17.53 -15.81 -4.15
C ASN A 424 17.10 -15.51 -5.58
N ALA A 425 15.77 -15.55 -5.79
CA ALA A 425 15.16 -15.41 -7.09
C ALA A 425 14.75 -13.96 -7.37
N SER A 426 14.66 -13.63 -8.65
CA SER A 426 14.06 -12.42 -9.15
C SER A 426 13.23 -12.73 -10.39
N LEU A 427 12.05 -12.09 -10.54
CA LEU A 427 11.14 -12.35 -11.66
C LEU A 427 10.58 -11.06 -12.23
N ILE A 428 10.29 -11.08 -13.53
CA ILE A 428 9.77 -9.96 -14.30
C ILE A 428 8.93 -10.48 -15.47
N MET A 429 8.10 -9.61 -16.02
CA MET A 429 7.20 -9.92 -17.14
C MET A 429 7.68 -9.22 -18.43
N ASP A 430 7.63 -9.91 -19.57
CA ASP A 430 7.90 -9.32 -20.89
C ASP A 430 6.68 -8.63 -21.49
N VAL A 431 6.80 -8.06 -22.67
CA VAL A 431 5.73 -7.34 -23.37
C VAL A 431 4.51 -8.21 -23.67
N GLN A 432 4.68 -9.52 -23.79
CA GLN A 432 3.61 -10.49 -24.07
C GLN A 432 2.98 -11.06 -22.79
N GLY A 433 3.42 -10.60 -21.60
CA GLY A 433 2.94 -11.09 -20.32
C GLY A 433 3.54 -12.44 -19.90
N ASN A 434 4.62 -12.89 -20.57
CA ASN A 434 5.36 -14.07 -20.12
C ASN A 434 6.23 -13.71 -18.92
N ILE A 435 6.30 -14.60 -17.93
CA ILE A 435 7.11 -14.39 -16.73
C ILE A 435 8.43 -15.15 -16.86
N GLY A 436 9.56 -14.43 -16.76
CA GLY A 436 10.89 -14.98 -16.58
C GLY A 436 11.30 -14.90 -15.12
N MET A 437 11.87 -15.98 -14.59
CA MET A 437 12.41 -16.05 -13.22
C MET A 437 13.81 -16.63 -13.24
N GLY A 438 14.80 -15.86 -12.79
CA GLY A 438 16.13 -16.35 -12.48
C GLY A 438 16.23 -16.71 -11.00
N TYR A 439 17.03 -17.71 -10.64
CA TYR A 439 17.18 -18.17 -9.26
C TYR A 439 18.51 -18.89 -9.01
N THR A 440 18.84 -19.07 -7.75
CA THR A 440 19.94 -19.92 -7.30
C THR A 440 19.44 -21.31 -6.99
N GLY A 441 20.19 -22.34 -7.37
CA GLY A 441 19.86 -23.72 -7.07
C GLY A 441 21.07 -24.55 -6.63
N MET A 442 20.84 -25.54 -5.75
CA MET A 442 21.79 -26.56 -5.35
C MET A 442 21.05 -27.77 -4.79
N SER A 443 21.70 -28.93 -4.70
CA SER A 443 21.15 -30.13 -4.07
C SER A 443 20.74 -29.83 -2.61
N SER A 444 19.57 -30.36 -2.23
CA SER A 444 19.09 -30.41 -0.85
C SER A 444 19.32 -31.80 -0.25
N ALA A 445 19.00 -31.94 1.03
CA ALA A 445 19.00 -33.28 1.66
C ALA A 445 17.93 -34.23 1.08
N ASN A 446 16.94 -33.70 0.37
CA ASN A 446 15.85 -34.44 -0.28
C ASN A 446 16.15 -34.75 -1.75
N SER A 447 17.27 -34.29 -2.30
CA SER A 447 17.69 -34.55 -3.69
C SER A 447 18.19 -36.00 -3.85
N THR A 448 17.91 -36.61 -5.00
CA THR A 448 18.47 -37.91 -5.36
C THR A 448 19.89 -37.78 -5.91
N ASP A 449 20.21 -36.67 -6.54
CA ASP A 449 21.57 -36.27 -6.94
C ASP A 449 22.09 -35.22 -5.95
N ASP A 450 23.06 -35.62 -5.11
CA ASP A 450 23.72 -34.82 -4.11
C ASP A 450 24.95 -34.06 -4.64
N SER A 451 25.17 -34.05 -5.96
CA SER A 451 26.35 -33.45 -6.58
C SER A 451 26.14 -32.07 -7.17
N VAL A 452 24.90 -31.58 -7.25
CA VAL A 452 24.61 -30.25 -7.81
C VAL A 452 25.02 -29.14 -6.84
N LEU A 453 26.08 -28.44 -7.18
CA LEU A 453 26.63 -27.35 -6.40
C LEU A 453 25.90 -26.01 -6.73
N LEU A 454 26.15 -25.00 -5.92
CA LEU A 454 25.51 -23.71 -5.99
C LEU A 454 25.70 -23.03 -7.34
N GLY A 455 24.65 -22.96 -8.14
CA GLY A 455 24.65 -22.45 -9.52
C GLY A 455 23.50 -21.47 -9.80
N SER A 456 23.56 -20.88 -10.99
CA SER A 456 22.58 -19.94 -11.52
C SER A 456 21.69 -20.60 -12.56
N TYR A 457 20.38 -20.49 -12.38
CA TYR A 457 19.36 -21.14 -13.20
C TYR A 457 18.23 -20.17 -13.53
N TYR A 458 17.39 -20.56 -14.50
CA TYR A 458 16.17 -19.84 -14.80
C TYR A 458 15.01 -20.80 -15.13
N THR A 459 13.81 -20.29 -15.02
CA THR A 459 12.55 -20.90 -15.43
C THR A 459 11.58 -19.80 -15.85
N GLY A 460 10.35 -20.15 -16.13
CA GLY A 460 9.32 -19.16 -16.44
C GLY A 460 8.01 -19.81 -16.87
N ARG A 461 7.11 -18.98 -17.37
CA ARG A 461 5.83 -19.41 -17.94
C ARG A 461 5.37 -18.46 -19.04
N TYR A 462 4.60 -19.00 -19.97
CA TYR A 462 3.88 -18.17 -20.94
C TYR A 462 2.62 -17.55 -20.31
N SER A 463 2.19 -16.42 -20.83
CA SER A 463 0.98 -15.72 -20.38
C SER A 463 -0.29 -16.58 -20.47
N GLY A 464 -0.37 -17.45 -21.47
CA GLY A 464 -1.49 -18.38 -21.70
C GLY A 464 -1.43 -19.70 -20.95
N ASP A 465 -0.38 -19.96 -20.17
CA ASP A 465 -0.24 -21.19 -19.40
C ASP A 465 -1.20 -21.27 -18.22
N PRO A 466 -1.47 -22.47 -17.67
CA PRO A 466 -2.22 -22.60 -16.43
C PRO A 466 -1.64 -21.72 -15.33
N ILE A 467 -2.51 -20.98 -14.63
CA ILE A 467 -2.09 -20.10 -13.54
C ILE A 467 -1.41 -20.87 -12.40
N ASN A 468 -0.63 -20.19 -11.59
CA ASN A 468 0.03 -20.68 -10.36
C ASN A 468 1.23 -21.61 -10.62
N VAL A 469 1.70 -21.75 -11.85
CA VAL A 469 2.78 -22.69 -12.19
C VAL A 469 3.80 -22.06 -13.14
N MET A 470 5.10 -22.31 -12.87
CA MET A 470 6.18 -22.13 -13.84
C MET A 470 6.27 -23.38 -14.71
N THR A 471 5.90 -23.27 -15.98
CA THR A 471 5.72 -24.38 -16.90
C THR A 471 6.96 -24.73 -17.70
N ILE A 472 7.91 -23.80 -17.80
CA ILE A 472 9.15 -23.97 -18.54
C ILE A 472 10.14 -24.74 -17.69
N ASP A 473 10.78 -25.78 -18.30
CA ASP A 473 11.85 -26.54 -17.67
C ASP A 473 12.97 -25.62 -17.18
N GLU A 474 13.69 -26.08 -16.15
CA GLU A 474 14.89 -25.41 -15.70
C GLU A 474 15.91 -25.25 -16.84
N GLY A 475 16.31 -24.00 -17.06
CA GLY A 475 17.44 -23.62 -17.89
C GLY A 475 18.67 -23.33 -17.05
N THR A 476 19.84 -23.84 -17.43
CA THR A 476 21.09 -23.56 -16.73
C THR A 476 21.76 -22.33 -17.32
N ILE A 477 21.99 -21.30 -16.47
CA ILE A 477 22.85 -20.16 -16.81
C ILE A 477 24.30 -20.55 -16.59
N LEU A 478 24.66 -20.94 -15.35
CA LEU A 478 25.98 -21.46 -15.01
C LEU A 478 25.89 -22.40 -13.81
N ALA A 479 26.34 -23.66 -14.02
CA ALA A 479 26.44 -24.60 -12.91
C ALA A 479 27.62 -24.25 -11.99
N GLY A 480 27.43 -24.45 -10.68
CA GLY A 480 28.49 -24.31 -9.68
C GLY A 480 29.51 -25.47 -9.78
N ASP A 481 30.73 -25.22 -9.33
CA ASP A 481 31.82 -26.22 -9.31
C ASP A 481 32.46 -26.39 -7.92
N ALA A 482 32.06 -25.62 -6.96
CA ALA A 482 32.55 -25.67 -5.58
C ALA A 482 31.50 -25.15 -4.58
N ASN A 483 31.69 -25.48 -3.31
CA ASN A 483 30.92 -24.91 -2.19
C ASN A 483 31.50 -23.54 -1.78
N ILE A 484 30.63 -22.65 -1.30
CA ILE A 484 31.05 -21.41 -0.70
C ILE A 484 31.53 -21.68 0.74
N ALA A 485 32.63 -21.08 1.14
CA ALA A 485 33.23 -21.27 2.48
C ALA A 485 32.56 -20.42 3.58
N SER A 486 31.72 -19.45 3.19
CA SER A 486 31.05 -18.49 4.06
C SER A 486 29.57 -18.80 4.19
N THR A 487 28.92 -18.38 5.25
CA THR A 487 27.45 -18.44 5.40
C THR A 487 26.76 -17.35 4.60
N ARG A 488 27.40 -16.21 4.36
CA ARG A 488 26.82 -15.08 3.64
C ARG A 488 26.81 -15.34 2.15
N TYR A 489 25.63 -15.15 1.55
CA TYR A 489 25.36 -15.41 0.13
C TYR A 489 24.27 -14.45 -0.40
N GLY A 490 24.53 -13.92 -1.57
CA GLY A 490 23.55 -13.17 -2.33
C GLY A 490 23.30 -11.77 -1.80
N ASP A 491 22.41 -11.61 -0.86
CA ASP A 491 21.73 -10.42 -0.36
C ASP A 491 20.84 -9.77 -1.43
N TYR A 492 21.27 -9.79 -2.68
CA TYR A 492 20.53 -9.35 -3.85
C TYR A 492 20.63 -10.38 -4.96
N SER A 493 19.66 -10.37 -5.83
CA SER A 493 19.67 -10.82 -7.21
C SER A 493 18.80 -9.87 -8.01
N LYS A 494 18.98 -9.76 -9.30
CA LYS A 494 18.13 -8.90 -10.10
C LYS A 494 17.92 -9.41 -11.49
N ILE A 495 16.68 -9.32 -11.95
CA ILE A 495 16.27 -9.54 -13.33
C ILE A 495 15.63 -8.28 -13.87
N ASP A 496 16.00 -7.87 -15.07
CA ASP A 496 15.34 -6.82 -15.84
C ASP A 496 14.93 -7.36 -17.20
N VAL A 497 13.93 -6.75 -17.82
CA VAL A 497 13.62 -6.97 -19.23
C VAL A 497 14.36 -5.93 -20.08
N ASP A 498 14.91 -6.37 -21.21
CA ASP A 498 15.68 -5.54 -22.12
C ASP A 498 14.79 -4.49 -22.82
N PRO A 499 14.92 -3.19 -22.53
CA PRO A 499 14.04 -2.18 -23.11
C PRO A 499 14.14 -2.06 -24.63
N ALA A 500 15.25 -2.53 -25.25
CA ALA A 500 15.42 -2.48 -26.69
C ALA A 500 14.49 -3.45 -27.44
N ASN A 501 14.06 -4.56 -26.81
CA ASN A 501 13.18 -5.54 -27.46
C ASN A 501 12.01 -5.99 -26.58
N ASP A 502 12.04 -5.65 -25.30
CA ASP A 502 11.03 -5.93 -24.29
C ASP A 502 10.62 -7.42 -24.16
N LYS A 503 11.52 -8.32 -24.55
CA LYS A 503 11.34 -9.79 -24.56
C LYS A 503 12.48 -10.55 -23.89
N LYS A 504 13.71 -9.99 -23.85
CA LYS A 504 14.88 -10.64 -23.28
C LYS A 504 15.05 -10.29 -21.81
N PHE A 505 15.25 -11.32 -21.02
CA PHE A 505 15.48 -11.21 -19.59
C PHE A 505 16.97 -11.21 -19.31
N TRP A 506 17.44 -10.23 -18.54
CA TRP A 506 18.81 -10.09 -18.06
C TRP A 506 18.82 -10.37 -16.56
N PHE A 507 19.36 -11.53 -16.17
CA PHE A 507 19.42 -11.96 -14.78
C PHE A 507 20.85 -12.00 -14.29
N VAL A 508 21.12 -11.46 -13.09
CA VAL A 508 22.42 -11.52 -12.41
C VAL A 508 22.25 -12.07 -11.01
N ASN A 509 23.13 -13.02 -10.66
CA ASN A 509 23.27 -13.50 -9.30
C ASN A 509 24.69 -13.98 -9.00
N GLU A 510 24.90 -14.36 -7.75
CA GLU A 510 26.16 -14.92 -7.27
C GLU A 510 26.26 -16.42 -7.64
N VAL A 511 27.48 -16.86 -7.95
CA VAL A 511 27.76 -18.27 -8.24
C VAL A 511 29.17 -18.60 -7.78
N MET A 512 29.41 -19.87 -7.41
CA MET A 512 30.71 -20.41 -7.13
C MET A 512 31.20 -21.27 -8.29
N SER A 513 31.95 -20.65 -9.19
CA SER A 513 32.52 -21.35 -10.36
C SER A 513 33.91 -20.79 -10.65
N ASN A 514 34.94 -21.61 -10.42
CA ASN A 514 36.34 -21.20 -10.45
C ASN A 514 36.58 -19.93 -9.58
N GLY A 515 36.04 -19.95 -8.35
CA GLY A 515 36.00 -18.83 -7.42
C GLY A 515 34.64 -18.18 -7.36
N ARG A 516 34.47 -17.27 -6.38
CA ARG A 516 33.23 -16.53 -6.12
C ARG A 516 33.08 -15.38 -7.11
N LYS A 517 31.93 -15.26 -7.74
CA LYS A 517 31.67 -14.26 -8.78
C LYS A 517 30.19 -13.99 -8.99
N ASN A 518 29.91 -12.90 -9.69
CA ASN A 518 28.61 -12.62 -10.26
C ASN A 518 28.58 -13.01 -11.74
N ILE A 519 27.49 -13.60 -12.16
CA ILE A 519 27.24 -14.05 -13.52
C ILE A 519 25.97 -13.41 -14.05
N ALA A 520 26.01 -12.89 -15.26
CA ALA A 520 24.81 -12.46 -15.99
C ALA A 520 24.43 -13.53 -17.02
N GLY A 521 23.14 -13.86 -17.05
CA GLY A 521 22.51 -14.70 -18.04
C GLY A 521 21.42 -13.95 -18.79
N VAL A 522 21.44 -14.02 -20.12
CA VAL A 522 20.41 -13.43 -20.97
C VAL A 522 19.62 -14.56 -21.60
N PHE A 523 18.34 -14.59 -21.37
CA PHE A 523 17.45 -15.62 -21.92
C PHE A 523 16.12 -15.02 -22.38
N GLN A 524 15.40 -15.74 -23.20
CA GLN A 524 14.09 -15.37 -23.72
C GLN A 524 13.15 -16.55 -23.64
N ILE A 525 11.94 -16.33 -23.12
CA ILE A 525 10.88 -17.35 -23.01
C ILE A 525 10.08 -17.40 -24.29
N ALA A 526 9.53 -16.26 -24.72
CA ALA A 526 8.77 -16.16 -25.95
C ALA A 526 9.56 -16.66 -27.18
N ALA A 527 8.87 -17.27 -28.13
CA ALA A 527 9.47 -17.51 -29.43
C ALA A 527 9.66 -16.18 -30.16
N ASN A 528 10.71 -16.06 -30.97
CA ASN A 528 10.77 -14.95 -31.91
C ASN A 528 9.71 -15.18 -32.99
N ALA A 529 8.81 -14.25 -33.18
CA ALA A 529 7.96 -14.20 -34.34
C ALA A 529 8.79 -13.80 -35.57
N VAL A 530 8.53 -14.38 -36.71
CA VAL A 530 9.22 -14.00 -37.96
C VAL A 530 8.66 -12.66 -38.45
N ASN A 531 7.36 -12.49 -38.37
CA ASN A 531 6.64 -11.25 -38.69
C ASN A 531 5.71 -10.93 -37.51
N ASP A 532 5.84 -9.77 -36.90
CA ASP A 532 5.06 -9.37 -35.73
C ASP A 532 5.12 -7.85 -35.63
N LEU A 533 3.99 -7.16 -35.86
CA LEU A 533 3.84 -5.73 -35.67
C LEU A 533 2.89 -5.46 -34.50
N ALA A 534 3.30 -4.62 -33.59
CA ALA A 534 2.49 -4.18 -32.49
C ALA A 534 2.13 -2.69 -32.58
N VAL A 535 0.93 -2.31 -32.19
CA VAL A 535 0.59 -0.93 -31.85
C VAL A 535 0.94 -0.73 -30.39
N ILE A 536 1.92 0.13 -30.10
CA ILE A 536 2.43 0.37 -28.76
C ILE A 536 1.64 1.44 -28.01
N SER A 537 1.31 2.55 -28.71
CA SER A 537 0.61 3.68 -28.12
C SER A 537 -0.21 4.46 -29.13
N LEU A 538 -1.24 5.14 -28.62
CA LEU A 538 -1.83 6.32 -29.26
C LEU A 538 -1.13 7.55 -28.67
N ASP A 539 -0.35 8.26 -29.49
CA ASP A 539 0.48 9.38 -29.04
C ASP A 539 -0.30 10.69 -29.05
N THR A 540 -1.19 10.87 -30.03
CA THR A 540 -2.13 11.99 -30.13
C THR A 540 -3.48 11.50 -30.68
N PRO A 541 -4.60 12.13 -30.26
CA PRO A 541 -4.72 13.15 -29.22
C PRO A 541 -4.59 12.60 -27.82
N VAL A 542 -4.41 13.49 -26.84
CA VAL A 542 -4.49 13.21 -25.40
C VAL A 542 -5.72 13.89 -24.82
N THR A 543 -6.18 13.44 -23.65
CA THR A 543 -7.27 14.08 -22.90
C THR A 543 -6.98 15.57 -22.74
N GLY A 544 -7.94 16.41 -23.07
CA GLY A 544 -7.79 17.86 -23.08
C GLY A 544 -8.90 18.56 -23.87
N ILE A 545 -8.66 19.81 -24.26
CA ILE A 545 -9.56 20.51 -25.17
C ILE A 545 -9.31 19.98 -26.58
N LEU A 546 -10.30 19.34 -27.16
CA LEU A 546 -10.23 18.69 -28.46
C LEU A 546 -11.04 19.44 -29.49
N THR A 547 -10.72 19.22 -30.78
CA THR A 547 -11.32 19.91 -31.90
C THR A 547 -12.02 18.96 -32.88
N SER A 548 -12.69 19.51 -33.92
CA SER A 548 -13.27 18.69 -34.98
C SER A 548 -12.25 18.18 -36.02
N THR A 549 -10.96 18.45 -35.80
CA THR A 549 -9.89 18.06 -36.73
C THR A 549 -8.64 17.59 -35.97
N GLU A 550 -8.83 16.68 -35.01
CA GLU A 550 -7.73 16.12 -34.24
C GLU A 550 -6.87 15.17 -35.09
N THR A 551 -5.58 15.33 -34.96
CA THR A 551 -4.59 14.49 -35.64
C THR A 551 -4.40 13.22 -34.82
N ILE A 552 -4.55 12.06 -35.48
CA ILE A 552 -4.30 10.74 -34.85
C ILE A 552 -2.86 10.34 -35.20
N THR A 553 -2.04 10.10 -34.17
CA THR A 553 -0.68 9.57 -34.29
C THR A 553 -0.53 8.36 -33.40
N VAL A 554 0.03 7.29 -33.92
CA VAL A 554 0.28 6.04 -33.20
C VAL A 554 1.75 5.65 -33.32
N THR A 555 2.28 5.01 -32.29
CA THR A 555 3.58 4.36 -32.34
C THR A 555 3.40 2.90 -32.66
N ILE A 556 4.07 2.44 -33.72
CA ILE A 556 4.10 1.06 -34.19
C ILE A 556 5.50 0.50 -33.98
N ARG A 557 5.61 -0.72 -33.47
CA ARG A 557 6.87 -1.41 -33.27
C ARG A 557 6.89 -2.73 -34.03
N ASN A 558 8.02 -3.02 -34.67
CA ASN A 558 8.26 -4.32 -35.29
C ASN A 558 8.94 -5.26 -34.28
N LEU A 559 8.19 -6.20 -33.74
CA LEU A 559 8.65 -7.22 -32.80
C LEU A 559 9.11 -8.51 -33.50
N GLY A 560 8.95 -8.57 -34.82
CA GLY A 560 9.38 -9.69 -35.66
C GLY A 560 10.87 -9.64 -36.02
N GLU A 561 11.39 -10.78 -36.52
CA GLU A 561 12.78 -10.89 -37.02
C GLU A 561 12.96 -10.22 -38.39
N ASN A 562 11.90 -10.24 -39.22
CA ASN A 562 11.93 -9.61 -40.56
C ASN A 562 11.61 -8.12 -40.45
N SER A 563 12.18 -7.34 -41.35
CA SER A 563 11.72 -5.96 -41.55
C SER A 563 10.28 -5.96 -42.09
N ALA A 564 9.44 -5.08 -41.60
CA ALA A 564 8.04 -4.92 -42.06
C ALA A 564 7.92 -3.69 -42.97
N THR A 565 7.14 -3.85 -44.07
CA THR A 565 6.82 -2.79 -45.01
C THR A 565 5.48 -3.07 -45.70
N ASP A 566 4.86 -2.06 -46.27
CA ASP A 566 3.62 -2.17 -47.05
C ASP A 566 2.47 -2.84 -46.27
N PHE A 567 2.19 -2.37 -45.07
CA PHE A 567 1.12 -2.85 -44.20
C PHE A 567 0.07 -1.76 -43.91
N ASP A 568 -1.12 -2.16 -43.53
CA ASP A 568 -2.20 -1.22 -43.23
C ASP A 568 -2.21 -0.82 -41.75
N VAL A 569 -2.42 0.48 -41.51
CA VAL A 569 -2.64 1.08 -40.20
C VAL A 569 -4.05 1.65 -40.17
N SER A 570 -4.79 1.42 -39.09
CA SER A 570 -6.19 1.84 -39.01
C SER A 570 -6.49 2.48 -37.65
N TYR A 571 -7.43 3.42 -37.64
CA TYR A 571 -8.08 3.84 -36.41
C TYR A 571 -9.59 3.87 -36.54
N GLN A 572 -10.29 3.74 -35.41
CA GLN A 572 -11.74 3.85 -35.30
C GLN A 572 -12.09 4.62 -34.02
N VAL A 573 -12.88 5.69 -34.13
CA VAL A 573 -13.43 6.43 -33.01
C VAL A 573 -14.78 5.86 -32.64
N ASN A 574 -14.95 5.40 -31.40
CA ASN A 574 -16.14 4.71 -30.90
C ASN A 574 -16.53 3.55 -31.83
N SER A 575 -17.78 3.49 -32.26
CA SER A 575 -18.27 2.52 -33.25
C SER A 575 -18.40 3.14 -34.65
N GLY A 576 -17.65 4.19 -34.94
CA GLY A 576 -17.72 4.95 -36.20
C GLY A 576 -17.05 4.22 -37.37
N THR A 577 -16.77 4.95 -38.44
CA THR A 577 -16.10 4.41 -39.62
C THR A 577 -14.64 4.16 -39.34
N VAL A 578 -14.14 2.98 -39.71
CA VAL A 578 -12.71 2.67 -39.67
C VAL A 578 -11.99 3.47 -40.76
N ILE A 579 -10.97 4.19 -40.39
CA ILE A 579 -10.06 4.90 -41.29
C ILE A 579 -8.81 4.04 -41.44
N THR A 580 -8.42 3.71 -42.68
CA THR A 580 -7.26 2.89 -42.97
C THR A 580 -6.35 3.61 -43.94
N GLU A 581 -5.04 3.63 -43.60
CA GLU A 581 -4.00 4.15 -44.46
C GLU A 581 -2.85 3.15 -44.56
N THR A 582 -2.09 3.10 -45.62
CA THR A 582 -1.01 2.13 -45.80
C THR A 582 0.33 2.77 -45.43
N PHE A 583 1.09 2.14 -44.56
CA PHE A 583 2.47 2.48 -44.27
C PHE A 583 3.38 1.85 -45.34
N THR A 584 4.21 2.65 -46.01
CA THR A 584 5.01 2.22 -47.18
C THR A 584 6.51 2.27 -46.91
N GLU A 585 6.95 2.79 -45.75
CA GLU A 585 8.35 2.78 -45.37
C GLU A 585 8.70 1.39 -44.74
N THR A 586 9.91 1.24 -44.27
CA THR A 586 10.37 -0.01 -43.68
C THR A 586 10.66 0.19 -42.21
N ILE A 587 10.08 -0.65 -41.36
CA ILE A 587 10.45 -0.75 -39.94
C ILE A 587 11.37 -1.98 -39.80
N ALA A 588 12.62 -1.76 -39.41
CA ALA A 588 13.54 -2.86 -39.14
C ALA A 588 13.12 -3.65 -37.89
N SER A 589 13.64 -4.86 -37.72
CA SER A 589 13.40 -5.69 -36.52
C SER A 589 13.74 -4.90 -35.24
N ASN A 590 12.84 -4.91 -34.28
CA ASN A 590 12.89 -4.22 -32.98
C ASN A 590 12.84 -2.67 -33.03
N GLU A 591 12.70 -2.06 -34.21
CA GLU A 591 12.55 -0.62 -34.36
C GLU A 591 11.08 -0.20 -34.21
N SER A 592 10.88 1.04 -33.80
CA SER A 592 9.56 1.68 -33.70
C SER A 592 9.49 2.87 -34.64
N VAL A 593 8.27 3.20 -35.06
CA VAL A 593 7.97 4.37 -35.89
C VAL A 593 6.68 5.02 -35.41
N GLN A 594 6.64 6.33 -35.44
CA GLN A 594 5.38 7.06 -35.31
C GLN A 594 4.70 7.19 -36.67
N PHE A 595 3.43 6.82 -36.72
CA PHE A 595 2.59 6.99 -37.91
C PHE A 595 1.48 7.99 -37.62
N THR A 596 1.45 9.06 -38.41
CA THR A 596 0.42 10.10 -38.32
C THR A 596 -0.55 9.97 -39.49
N PHE A 597 -1.83 9.76 -39.17
CA PHE A 597 -2.89 9.70 -40.20
C PHE A 597 -3.09 11.04 -40.89
N THR A 598 -3.31 10.97 -42.20
CA THR A 598 -3.70 12.15 -43.00
C THR A 598 -5.17 12.55 -42.78
N THR A 599 -6.00 11.60 -42.39
CA THR A 599 -7.40 11.82 -42.07
C THR A 599 -7.55 12.11 -40.57
N THR A 600 -8.12 13.27 -40.24
CA THR A 600 -8.34 13.72 -38.87
C THR A 600 -9.63 13.18 -38.26
N ALA A 601 -9.73 13.15 -36.95
CA ALA A 601 -10.91 12.77 -36.19
C ALA A 601 -11.67 13.99 -35.65
N ASP A 602 -13.00 13.93 -35.63
CA ASP A 602 -13.84 14.92 -34.94
C ASP A 602 -14.09 14.47 -33.50
N LEU A 603 -13.44 15.16 -32.55
CA LEU A 603 -13.52 14.91 -31.10
C LEU A 603 -14.04 16.17 -30.36
N SER A 604 -14.83 17.00 -31.03
CA SER A 604 -15.20 18.35 -30.58
C SER A 604 -16.35 18.40 -29.56
N THR A 605 -16.94 17.29 -29.16
CA THR A 605 -18.04 17.31 -28.18
C THR A 605 -17.46 17.35 -26.77
N GLU A 606 -17.64 18.46 -26.08
CA GLU A 606 -17.20 18.62 -24.68
C GLU A 606 -17.84 17.60 -23.76
N GLY A 607 -17.08 17.10 -22.78
CA GLY A 607 -17.47 16.07 -21.81
C GLY A 607 -17.60 14.65 -22.39
N GLN A 608 -17.36 14.49 -23.69
CA GLN A 608 -17.44 13.20 -24.33
C GLN A 608 -16.16 12.40 -24.14
N VAL A 609 -16.28 11.17 -23.66
CA VAL A 609 -15.22 10.17 -23.71
C VAL A 609 -15.25 9.49 -25.08
N TYR A 610 -14.12 9.50 -25.76
CA TYR A 610 -13.92 8.86 -27.07
C TYR A 610 -13.04 7.63 -26.89
N SER A 611 -13.56 6.48 -27.29
CA SER A 611 -12.79 5.24 -27.36
C SER A 611 -12.15 5.16 -28.76
N ILE A 612 -10.83 5.22 -28.84
CA ILE A 612 -10.07 5.15 -30.10
C ILE A 612 -9.38 3.79 -30.17
N LEU A 613 -9.86 2.95 -31.08
CA LEU A 613 -9.23 1.69 -31.43
C LEU A 613 -8.19 1.98 -32.54
N SER A 614 -6.94 1.72 -32.27
CA SER A 614 -5.83 1.81 -33.26
C SER A 614 -5.33 0.41 -33.56
N SER A 615 -5.07 0.10 -34.84
CA SER A 615 -4.67 -1.23 -35.25
C SER A 615 -3.72 -1.23 -36.44
N VAL A 616 -2.90 -2.29 -36.54
CA VAL A 616 -2.07 -2.61 -37.69
C VAL A 616 -2.55 -3.92 -38.32
N THR A 617 -2.25 -4.11 -39.61
CA THR A 617 -2.55 -5.38 -40.30
C THR A 617 -1.40 -5.73 -41.24
N LEU A 618 -0.57 -6.69 -40.81
CA LEU A 618 0.52 -7.22 -41.61
C LEU A 618 0.19 -8.64 -42.09
N THR A 619 0.38 -8.90 -43.38
CA THR A 619 0.15 -10.25 -43.92
C THR A 619 1.16 -11.21 -43.38
N GLY A 620 0.69 -12.23 -42.64
CA GLY A 620 1.54 -13.27 -42.05
C GLY A 620 2.06 -12.86 -40.68
N ASP A 621 1.43 -11.90 -40.02
CA ASP A 621 1.64 -11.62 -38.60
C ASP A 621 1.37 -12.88 -37.76
N GLU A 622 2.29 -13.18 -36.83
CA GLU A 622 2.27 -14.39 -36.02
C GLU A 622 1.71 -14.13 -34.60
N ASP A 623 1.56 -12.86 -34.20
CA ASP A 623 0.96 -12.49 -32.91
C ASP A 623 -0.09 -11.39 -33.07
N SER A 624 -1.30 -11.79 -33.44
CA SER A 624 -2.41 -10.84 -33.62
C SER A 624 -2.98 -10.28 -32.32
N SER A 625 -2.46 -10.66 -31.16
CA SER A 625 -2.92 -10.16 -29.86
C SER A 625 -2.44 -8.75 -29.54
N ASN A 626 -1.35 -8.29 -30.21
CA ASN A 626 -0.72 -6.99 -30.05
C ASN A 626 -0.97 -6.05 -31.24
N ASP A 627 -1.71 -6.52 -32.26
CA ASP A 627 -2.04 -5.74 -33.48
C ASP A 627 -2.88 -4.50 -33.19
N SER A 628 -3.51 -4.37 -32.03
CA SER A 628 -4.41 -3.26 -31.75
C SER A 628 -4.42 -2.87 -30.27
N ILE A 629 -4.64 -1.55 -30.04
CA ILE A 629 -4.90 -0.98 -28.73
C ILE A 629 -6.18 -0.14 -28.79
N THR A 630 -6.83 -0.04 -27.63
CA THR A 630 -7.96 0.88 -27.44
C THR A 630 -7.57 1.89 -26.36
N THR A 631 -7.65 3.17 -26.67
CA THR A 631 -7.34 4.26 -25.74
C THR A 631 -8.57 5.14 -25.57
N GLU A 632 -8.89 5.48 -24.32
CA GLU A 632 -9.94 6.43 -24.01
C GLU A 632 -9.37 7.83 -23.88
N ILE A 633 -9.97 8.78 -24.58
CA ILE A 633 -9.61 10.20 -24.61
C ILE A 633 -10.84 11.02 -24.27
N THR A 634 -10.72 11.91 -23.30
CA THR A 634 -11.83 12.78 -22.88
C THR A 634 -11.65 14.19 -23.42
N HIS A 635 -12.66 14.75 -24.08
CA HIS A 635 -12.75 16.17 -24.32
C HIS A 635 -13.20 16.86 -23.03
N VAL A 636 -12.28 17.42 -22.27
CA VAL A 636 -12.57 18.08 -21.00
C VAL A 636 -13.33 19.39 -21.22
N TYR A 637 -14.14 19.76 -20.25
CA TYR A 637 -14.87 21.01 -20.30
C TYR A 637 -13.93 22.23 -20.18
N SER A 638 -14.30 23.32 -20.83
CA SER A 638 -13.57 24.58 -20.66
C SER A 638 -13.93 25.27 -19.33
N ASN A 639 -15.19 25.22 -18.96
CA ASN A 639 -15.70 25.80 -17.72
C ASN A 639 -16.42 24.73 -16.94
N ASP A 640 -15.86 24.36 -15.81
CA ASP A 640 -16.37 23.31 -14.95
C ASP A 640 -15.78 23.52 -13.54
N ILE A 641 -16.62 23.85 -12.56
CA ILE A 641 -16.25 23.97 -11.17
C ILE A 641 -17.20 23.18 -10.30
N GLY A 642 -16.69 22.39 -9.38
CA GLY A 642 -17.50 21.58 -8.48
C GLY A 642 -17.19 21.79 -7.02
N VAL A 643 -18.07 21.31 -6.15
CA VAL A 643 -17.81 21.20 -4.70
C VAL A 643 -17.34 19.80 -4.41
N THR A 644 -16.09 19.65 -3.95
CA THR A 644 -15.49 18.34 -3.67
C THR A 644 -15.64 17.93 -2.21
N ALA A 645 -15.79 18.91 -1.28
CA ALA A 645 -15.98 18.63 0.13
C ALA A 645 -16.70 19.75 0.86
N ILE A 646 -17.34 19.40 1.97
CA ILE A 646 -17.77 20.34 3.03
C ILE A 646 -16.88 20.04 4.24
N ASN A 647 -15.94 20.92 4.55
CA ASN A 647 -14.89 20.72 5.55
C ASN A 647 -15.28 21.29 6.93
N GLY A 648 -16.43 21.95 7.03
CA GLY A 648 -16.92 22.49 8.28
C GLY A 648 -18.40 22.88 8.24
N PRO A 649 -19.05 22.89 9.42
CA PRO A 649 -18.50 22.50 10.72
C PRO A 649 -18.35 20.98 10.84
N ASP A 650 -17.48 20.54 11.73
CA ASP A 650 -17.42 19.15 12.15
C ASP A 650 -18.56 18.80 13.09
N ASP A 651 -18.76 17.49 13.31
CA ASP A 651 -19.66 17.00 14.35
C ASP A 651 -19.20 17.55 15.70
N GLY A 652 -20.12 17.90 16.55
CA GLY A 652 -19.74 18.52 17.81
C GLY A 652 -20.86 18.55 18.84
N GLU A 653 -20.49 19.00 20.02
CA GLU A 653 -21.40 19.17 21.13
C GLU A 653 -21.86 20.64 21.23
N ALA A 654 -23.15 20.83 21.45
CA ALA A 654 -23.75 22.14 21.64
C ALA A 654 -23.35 23.15 20.53
N LEU A 655 -23.29 22.70 19.29
CA LEU A 655 -23.09 23.58 18.15
C LEU A 655 -24.09 24.73 18.15
N THR A 656 -23.67 25.91 17.67
CA THR A 656 -24.51 27.11 17.67
C THR A 656 -24.65 27.67 16.25
N ASN A 657 -24.04 28.79 15.95
CA ASN A 657 -23.92 29.36 14.63
C ASN A 657 -22.48 29.13 14.17
N GLU A 658 -22.29 28.17 13.26
CA GLU A 658 -20.99 27.70 12.86
C GLU A 658 -20.64 28.14 11.42
N SER A 659 -19.34 28.22 11.14
CA SER A 659 -18.84 28.52 9.79
C SER A 659 -19.02 27.31 8.89
N VAL A 660 -19.66 27.49 7.74
CA VAL A 660 -19.66 26.47 6.69
C VAL A 660 -18.42 26.68 5.82
N VAL A 661 -17.61 25.64 5.71
CA VAL A 661 -16.35 25.64 4.93
C VAL A 661 -16.47 24.59 3.84
N VAL A 662 -16.13 24.96 2.60
CA VAL A 662 -16.22 24.07 1.45
C VAL A 662 -14.92 24.07 0.65
N THR A 663 -14.60 22.97 0.02
CA THR A 663 -13.56 22.90 -1.01
C THR A 663 -14.23 22.96 -2.37
N ILE A 664 -13.79 23.90 -3.19
CA ILE A 664 -14.26 24.09 -4.57
C ILE A 664 -13.09 23.84 -5.49
N GLU A 665 -13.27 22.98 -6.50
CA GLU A 665 -12.26 22.63 -7.47
C GLU A 665 -12.66 23.08 -8.87
N ASN A 666 -11.67 23.48 -9.68
CA ASN A 666 -11.83 23.80 -11.08
C ASN A 666 -11.42 22.61 -11.94
N PHE A 667 -12.38 21.81 -12.37
CA PHE A 667 -12.19 20.68 -13.27
C PHE A 667 -12.06 21.10 -14.73
N GLY A 668 -12.41 22.36 -15.04
CA GLY A 668 -12.29 22.93 -16.36
C GLY A 668 -10.86 23.40 -16.67
N THR A 669 -10.63 23.77 -17.91
CA THR A 669 -9.32 24.24 -18.38
C THR A 669 -9.17 25.75 -18.33
N ALA A 670 -10.24 26.50 -18.09
CA ALA A 670 -10.21 27.96 -17.99
C ALA A 670 -10.19 28.39 -16.51
N THR A 671 -9.30 29.34 -16.19
CA THR A 671 -9.29 29.99 -14.86
C THR A 671 -10.64 30.65 -14.56
N GLN A 672 -11.24 30.34 -13.42
CA GLN A 672 -12.53 30.88 -12.99
C GLN A 672 -12.38 31.98 -11.93
N SER A 673 -13.23 32.96 -11.98
CA SER A 673 -13.24 34.09 -11.01
C SER A 673 -14.62 34.69 -10.88
N ASN A 674 -14.93 35.24 -9.70
CA ASN A 674 -16.18 35.95 -9.43
C ASN A 674 -17.44 35.11 -9.70
N PHE A 675 -17.41 33.84 -9.32
CA PHE A 675 -18.56 32.95 -9.38
C PHE A 675 -19.28 32.89 -8.03
N GLN A 676 -20.53 32.40 -8.03
CA GLN A 676 -21.30 32.22 -6.82
C GLN A 676 -21.09 30.81 -6.25
N ALA A 677 -20.95 30.72 -4.95
CA ALA A 677 -21.14 29.48 -4.20
C ALA A 677 -22.28 29.64 -3.22
N SER A 678 -22.96 28.56 -2.90
CA SER A 678 -24.07 28.58 -1.94
C SER A 678 -24.05 27.35 -1.03
N TYR A 679 -24.66 27.51 0.17
CA TYR A 679 -24.99 26.35 0.99
C TYR A 679 -26.43 26.44 1.50
N SER A 680 -27.04 25.30 1.81
CA SER A 680 -28.32 25.19 2.49
C SER A 680 -28.26 24.14 3.59
N ILE A 681 -29.05 24.31 4.65
CA ILE A 681 -29.15 23.40 5.80
C ILE A 681 -30.57 22.87 5.88
N ASN A 682 -30.76 21.55 5.92
CA ASN A 682 -32.06 20.87 6.03
C ASN A 682 -33.09 21.37 4.99
N GLY A 683 -32.63 21.73 3.78
CA GLY A 683 -33.48 22.22 2.70
C GLY A 683 -34.04 23.65 2.94
N ALA A 684 -33.49 24.42 3.87
CA ALA A 684 -33.79 25.83 4.04
C ALA A 684 -33.32 26.66 2.82
N PRO A 685 -33.79 27.93 2.66
CA PRO A 685 -33.27 28.76 1.57
C PRO A 685 -31.76 28.93 1.61
N SER A 686 -31.11 28.75 0.44
CA SER A 686 -29.66 28.78 0.30
C SER A 686 -29.10 30.19 0.66
N VAL A 687 -27.96 30.18 1.34
CA VAL A 687 -27.08 31.33 1.51
C VAL A 687 -26.11 31.34 0.33
N SER A 688 -26.02 32.44 -0.43
CA SER A 688 -25.13 32.53 -1.60
C SER A 688 -24.14 33.67 -1.41
N GLU A 689 -22.87 33.43 -1.72
CA GLU A 689 -21.78 34.38 -1.63
C GLU A 689 -20.92 34.33 -2.89
N ASN A 690 -20.14 35.40 -3.12
CA ASN A 690 -19.27 35.47 -4.30
C ASN A 690 -17.86 35.03 -3.96
N VAL A 691 -17.38 34.00 -4.65
CA VAL A 691 -15.98 33.55 -4.61
C VAL A 691 -15.17 34.37 -5.61
N VAL A 692 -14.21 35.13 -5.12
CA VAL A 692 -13.49 36.11 -5.94
C VAL A 692 -12.50 35.44 -6.88
N GLY A 693 -11.84 34.36 -6.44
CA GLY A 693 -10.79 33.71 -7.19
C GLY A 693 -9.50 34.54 -7.31
N PRO A 694 -8.59 34.27 -8.27
CA PRO A 694 -8.73 33.29 -9.34
C PRO A 694 -8.65 31.85 -8.82
N LEU A 695 -9.34 30.95 -9.50
CA LEU A 695 -9.26 29.51 -9.31
C LEU A 695 -8.76 28.92 -10.64
N ASP A 696 -7.48 28.57 -10.68
CA ASP A 696 -6.84 28.09 -11.90
C ASP A 696 -7.27 26.66 -12.24
N ALA A 697 -7.06 26.26 -13.48
CA ALA A 697 -7.40 24.93 -13.96
C ALA A 697 -6.71 23.84 -13.12
N GLY A 698 -7.45 22.83 -12.70
CA GLY A 698 -6.93 21.71 -11.90
C GLY A 698 -6.54 22.08 -10.47
N THR A 699 -6.92 23.27 -9.98
CA THR A 699 -6.68 23.69 -8.59
C THR A 699 -7.97 23.75 -7.78
N SER A 700 -7.83 23.67 -6.47
CA SER A 700 -8.92 23.80 -5.53
C SER A 700 -8.72 25.00 -4.59
N ILE A 701 -9.81 25.50 -4.04
CA ILE A 701 -9.82 26.56 -3.04
C ILE A 701 -10.72 26.17 -1.86
N SER A 702 -10.21 26.34 -0.65
CA SER A 702 -11.05 26.27 0.54
C SER A 702 -11.77 27.61 0.73
N TYR A 703 -13.10 27.59 0.71
CA TYR A 703 -13.94 28.78 0.86
C TYR A 703 -14.75 28.71 2.13
N THR A 704 -14.60 29.73 3.00
CA THR A 704 -15.38 29.87 4.23
C THR A 704 -16.49 30.89 4.00
N PHE A 705 -17.75 30.48 4.16
CA PHE A 705 -18.87 31.39 4.09
C PHE A 705 -18.87 32.40 5.23
N SER A 706 -19.08 33.68 4.91
CA SER A 706 -19.14 34.75 5.89
C SER A 706 -20.43 34.74 6.72
N THR A 707 -21.49 34.16 6.16
CA THR A 707 -22.77 33.94 6.84
C THR A 707 -22.73 32.59 7.53
N LEU A 708 -22.87 32.58 8.85
CA LEU A 708 -22.84 31.37 9.66
C LEU A 708 -24.12 30.55 9.48
N GLY A 709 -23.95 29.21 9.45
CA GLY A 709 -25.03 28.24 9.52
C GLY A 709 -25.54 28.08 10.94
N ASN A 710 -26.84 27.91 11.13
CA ASN A 710 -27.42 27.64 12.44
C ASN A 710 -27.56 26.14 12.69
N PHE A 711 -26.79 25.62 13.62
CA PHE A 711 -26.75 24.23 14.07
C PHE A 711 -27.19 24.06 15.53
N SER A 712 -27.89 25.06 16.12
CA SER A 712 -28.15 25.17 17.55
C SER A 712 -29.22 24.21 18.12
N MET A 713 -29.88 23.43 17.31
CA MET A 713 -30.80 22.40 17.79
C MET A 713 -30.09 21.03 17.74
N ASP A 714 -30.24 20.26 18.80
CA ASP A 714 -29.68 18.90 18.80
C ASP A 714 -30.25 18.08 17.65
N GLY A 715 -29.36 17.35 16.94
CA GLY A 715 -29.75 16.47 15.83
C GLY A 715 -28.84 16.57 14.63
N THR A 716 -29.10 15.72 13.65
CA THR A 716 -28.36 15.67 12.40
C THR A 716 -28.85 16.72 11.43
N TYR A 717 -27.92 17.48 10.87
CA TYR A 717 -28.15 18.49 9.86
C TYR A 717 -27.62 18.02 8.51
N THR A 718 -28.47 18.05 7.48
CA THR A 718 -28.02 17.85 6.10
C THR A 718 -27.57 19.19 5.55
N VAL A 719 -26.29 19.33 5.29
CA VAL A 719 -25.70 20.51 4.65
C VAL A 719 -25.47 20.17 3.17
N VAL A 720 -25.96 21.01 2.27
CA VAL A 720 -25.74 20.91 0.84
C VAL A 720 -25.04 22.18 0.39
N ALA A 721 -23.92 22.04 -0.27
CA ALA A 721 -23.17 23.14 -0.86
C ALA A 721 -23.17 23.03 -2.40
N GLU A 722 -23.24 24.16 -3.08
CA GLU A 722 -23.34 24.21 -4.53
C GLU A 722 -22.48 25.35 -5.11
N THR A 723 -21.85 25.10 -6.26
CA THR A 723 -21.29 26.13 -7.15
C THR A 723 -22.32 26.60 -8.16
N LEU A 724 -22.29 27.86 -8.54
CA LEU A 724 -23.25 28.49 -9.44
C LEU A 724 -22.50 29.29 -10.51
N LEU A 725 -21.68 28.64 -11.31
CA LEU A 725 -21.03 29.24 -12.50
C LEU A 725 -21.97 29.16 -13.70
N ALA A 726 -22.34 30.32 -14.25
CA ALA A 726 -23.35 30.41 -15.31
C ALA A 726 -22.94 29.71 -16.63
N SER A 727 -21.65 29.48 -16.84
CA SER A 727 -21.08 28.80 -18.00
C SER A 727 -20.58 27.40 -17.67
N ASP A 728 -20.95 26.85 -16.54
CA ASP A 728 -20.60 25.49 -16.14
C ASP A 728 -21.17 24.48 -17.11
N SER A 729 -20.31 23.62 -17.62
CA SER A 729 -20.66 22.62 -18.62
C SER A 729 -21.00 21.26 -18.03
N ASP A 730 -20.46 20.95 -16.81
CA ASP A 730 -20.82 19.77 -16.05
C ASP A 730 -21.53 20.14 -14.74
N MET A 731 -22.84 20.06 -14.76
CA MET A 731 -23.66 20.36 -13.59
C MET A 731 -23.74 19.20 -12.58
N THR A 732 -23.10 18.07 -12.83
CA THR A 732 -23.23 16.87 -11.98
C THR A 732 -22.33 16.92 -10.76
N ASN A 733 -21.21 17.67 -10.80
CA ASN A 733 -20.27 17.87 -9.72
C ASN A 733 -20.50 19.17 -8.92
N ASN A 734 -21.45 20.01 -9.36
CA ASN A 734 -21.74 21.32 -8.76
C ASN A 734 -22.22 21.26 -7.31
N SER A 735 -22.71 20.11 -6.84
CA SER A 735 -23.34 19.96 -5.53
C SER A 735 -22.69 18.85 -4.72
N PHE A 736 -22.39 19.14 -3.46
CA PHE A 736 -21.92 18.19 -2.46
C PHE A 736 -22.79 18.23 -1.22
N GLN A 737 -23.01 17.06 -0.59
CA GLN A 737 -23.82 16.95 0.62
C GLN A 737 -23.03 16.27 1.72
N ARG A 738 -23.12 16.83 2.95
CA ARG A 738 -22.57 16.24 4.17
C ARG A 738 -23.60 16.27 5.28
N GLU A 739 -23.59 15.29 6.15
CA GLU A 739 -24.31 15.33 7.43
C GLU A 739 -23.40 15.86 8.52
N VAL A 740 -23.96 16.71 9.40
CA VAL A 740 -23.29 17.28 10.58
C VAL A 740 -24.16 16.99 11.80
N LEU A 741 -23.59 16.34 12.80
CA LEU A 741 -24.25 15.99 14.04
C LEU A 741 -23.99 17.05 15.11
N ASN A 742 -25.06 17.61 15.69
CA ASN A 742 -24.99 18.34 16.95
C ASN A 742 -25.47 17.42 18.07
N SER A 743 -24.57 16.92 18.91
CA SER A 743 -24.85 15.93 19.94
C SER A 743 -25.49 16.57 21.17
N ALA A 744 -26.46 15.88 21.77
CA ALA A 744 -27.02 16.27 23.06
C ALA A 744 -26.17 15.65 24.18
N CYS A 745 -25.58 16.48 25.04
CA CYS A 745 -24.79 16.03 26.17
C CYS A 745 -25.52 16.21 27.49
N TYR A 746 -25.46 15.24 28.37
CA TYR A 746 -26.11 15.23 29.69
C TYR A 746 -25.08 14.98 30.78
N THR A 747 -24.92 15.91 31.71
CA THR A 747 -24.03 15.70 32.86
C THR A 747 -24.86 15.28 34.08
N ARG A 748 -24.38 14.26 34.83
CA ARG A 748 -24.87 13.83 36.12
C ARG A 748 -23.75 13.79 37.13
N THR A 749 -23.99 14.21 38.32
CA THR A 749 -23.01 14.27 39.41
C THR A 749 -23.53 13.45 40.60
N ASN A 750 -22.62 12.71 41.22
CA ASN A 750 -22.83 12.15 42.55
C ASN A 750 -21.88 12.84 43.53
N ASP A 751 -22.47 13.62 44.44
CA ASP A 751 -21.80 14.40 45.47
C ASP A 751 -21.83 13.70 46.87
N THR A 752 -22.11 12.40 46.85
CA THR A 752 -22.08 11.60 48.06
C THR A 752 -20.66 11.20 48.40
N GLU A 753 -20.09 11.68 49.46
CA GLU A 753 -18.76 11.30 49.92
C GLU A 753 -18.70 9.82 50.30
N ASN A 754 -17.67 9.17 49.76
CA ASN A 754 -17.39 7.74 50.05
C ASN A 754 -15.94 7.59 50.56
N THR A 755 -15.77 6.93 51.69
CA THR A 755 -14.44 6.69 52.26
C THR A 755 -13.67 5.66 51.45
N ILE A 756 -12.40 5.92 51.18
CA ILE A 756 -11.43 5.06 50.54
C ILE A 756 -10.39 4.67 51.59
N GLY A 757 -10.08 3.38 51.72
CA GLY A 757 -9.09 2.94 52.75
C GLY A 757 -9.48 3.21 54.22
N PRO A 758 -8.58 3.16 55.17
CA PRO A 758 -7.13 2.94 55.10
C PRO A 758 -6.69 1.44 55.03
N ASP A 759 -7.62 0.52 54.97
CA ASP A 759 -7.33 -0.89 54.75
C ASP A 759 -7.58 -1.22 53.29
N ILE A 760 -6.86 -2.17 52.74
CA ILE A 760 -7.08 -2.68 51.38
C ILE A 760 -8.55 -2.94 51.12
N GLY A 761 -9.12 -2.39 50.06
CA GLY A 761 -10.53 -2.56 49.77
C GLY A 761 -11.08 -1.80 48.60
N VAL A 762 -12.32 -2.13 48.25
CA VAL A 762 -13.03 -1.55 47.11
C VAL A 762 -14.10 -0.59 47.56
N THR A 763 -14.09 0.62 46.98
CA THR A 763 -15.15 1.62 47.12
C THR A 763 -15.87 1.78 45.78
N THR A 764 -17.19 1.80 45.79
CA THR A 764 -17.98 2.02 44.57
C THR A 764 -18.97 3.16 44.76
N SER A 765 -19.18 3.94 43.69
CA SER A 765 -20.16 5.00 43.64
C SER A 765 -20.95 4.91 42.34
N ILE A 766 -22.26 5.13 42.39
CA ILE A 766 -23.16 4.90 41.26
C ILE A 766 -23.84 6.21 40.83
N ILE A 767 -23.88 6.44 39.51
CA ILE A 767 -24.72 7.46 38.88
C ILE A 767 -25.73 6.74 37.98
N ASN A 768 -27.00 7.01 38.17
CA ASN A 768 -28.08 6.52 37.31
C ASN A 768 -28.37 7.53 36.18
N MET A 769 -28.34 7.08 34.93
CA MET A 769 -28.74 7.86 33.77
C MET A 769 -30.15 7.46 33.33
N ASP A 770 -31.10 8.42 33.39
CA ASP A 770 -32.50 8.21 33.00
C ASP A 770 -32.71 8.17 31.47
N GLN A 771 -31.79 8.73 30.72
CA GLN A 771 -31.82 8.81 29.27
C GLN A 771 -31.18 7.51 28.68
N ASN A 772 -31.88 6.90 27.73
CA ASN A 772 -31.42 5.68 27.08
C ASN A 772 -31.27 5.93 25.58
N ALA A 773 -30.16 6.50 25.17
CA ALA A 773 -29.80 6.83 23.78
C ALA A 773 -28.44 6.25 23.44
N VAL A 774 -28.08 6.21 22.16
CA VAL A 774 -26.78 5.72 21.70
C VAL A 774 -25.70 6.75 22.04
N ILE A 775 -24.66 6.30 22.73
CA ILE A 775 -23.53 7.13 23.16
C ILE A 775 -22.68 7.52 21.95
N THR A 776 -22.29 8.79 21.90
CA THR A 776 -21.33 9.31 20.93
C THR A 776 -20.03 9.77 21.57
N ASP A 777 -20.09 10.16 22.88
CA ASP A 777 -18.92 10.53 23.65
C ASP A 777 -19.20 10.43 25.16
N VAL A 778 -18.14 10.21 25.96
CA VAL A 778 -18.21 10.13 27.43
C VAL A 778 -17.00 10.83 28.05
N ASN A 779 -17.28 11.77 28.97
CA ASN A 779 -16.26 12.44 29.77
C ASN A 779 -16.55 12.30 31.26
N LEU A 780 -15.51 12.17 32.07
CA LEU A 780 -15.66 12.08 33.54
C LEU A 780 -14.92 13.22 34.24
N THR A 781 -15.46 13.66 35.37
CA THR A 781 -14.73 14.54 36.33
C THR A 781 -14.68 13.85 37.67
N LEU A 782 -13.49 13.81 38.27
CA LEU A 782 -13.22 13.14 39.54
C LEU A 782 -12.66 14.13 40.56
N ASN A 783 -13.15 14.03 41.83
CA ASN A 783 -12.57 14.67 42.99
C ASN A 783 -12.31 13.61 44.08
N ILE A 784 -11.05 13.22 44.21
CA ILE A 784 -10.61 12.22 45.20
C ILE A 784 -9.51 12.87 46.05
N GLU A 785 -9.71 12.87 47.38
CA GLU A 785 -8.64 13.12 48.34
C GLU A 785 -8.03 11.76 48.72
N HIS A 786 -6.76 11.56 48.50
CA HIS A 786 -6.02 10.38 48.91
C HIS A 786 -4.58 10.74 49.29
N THR A 787 -4.02 10.05 50.25
CA THR A 787 -2.67 10.41 50.81
C THR A 787 -1.53 9.64 50.10
N TRP A 788 -1.85 8.77 49.15
CA TRP A 788 -0.90 8.05 48.30
C TRP A 788 -1.58 7.62 47.02
N ASP A 789 -1.50 8.45 45.98
CA ASP A 789 -2.31 8.26 44.75
C ASP A 789 -2.00 6.94 43.99
N ALA A 790 -0.77 6.41 44.15
CA ALA A 790 -0.37 5.17 43.49
C ALA A 790 -0.96 3.90 44.11
N ASP A 791 -1.73 4.01 45.17
CA ASP A 791 -2.45 2.86 45.77
C ASP A 791 -3.84 2.68 45.12
N LEU A 792 -4.18 3.52 44.13
CA LEU A 792 -5.52 3.53 43.55
C LEU A 792 -5.56 2.93 42.15
N GLU A 793 -6.45 1.95 41.94
CA GLU A 793 -6.93 1.46 40.67
C GLU A 793 -8.37 1.94 40.45
N VAL A 794 -8.60 2.74 39.42
CA VAL A 794 -9.92 3.36 39.17
C VAL A 794 -10.48 2.95 37.82
N LYS A 795 -11.73 2.47 37.81
CA LYS A 795 -12.44 2.00 36.62
C LYS A 795 -13.84 2.59 36.53
N LEU A 796 -14.31 2.79 35.31
CA LEU A 796 -15.71 3.03 35.00
C LEU A 796 -16.37 1.76 34.49
N ILE A 797 -17.49 1.37 35.06
CA ILE A 797 -18.28 0.20 34.63
C ILE A 797 -19.59 0.70 34.03
N ALA A 798 -19.85 0.32 32.79
CA ALA A 798 -21.05 0.71 32.06
C ALA A 798 -22.31 -0.03 32.58
N PRO A 799 -23.52 0.46 32.26
CA PRO A 799 -24.79 -0.13 32.71
C PRO A 799 -25.05 -1.56 32.23
N ASP A 800 -24.35 -2.06 31.26
CA ASP A 800 -24.42 -3.45 30.80
C ASP A 800 -23.77 -4.43 31.79
N GLY A 801 -22.97 -3.91 32.74
CA GLY A 801 -22.28 -4.67 33.79
C GLY A 801 -21.15 -5.55 33.27
N VAL A 802 -20.71 -5.35 32.02
CA VAL A 802 -19.67 -6.12 31.33
C VAL A 802 -18.56 -5.20 30.81
N THR A 803 -18.92 -4.05 30.26
CA THR A 803 -17.95 -3.10 29.71
C THR A 803 -17.32 -2.30 30.84
N GLU A 804 -16.02 -2.43 31.01
CA GLU A 804 -15.20 -1.77 32.02
C GLU A 804 -14.09 -0.97 31.34
N ILE A 805 -13.94 0.30 31.68
CA ILE A 805 -12.88 1.18 31.21
C ILE A 805 -11.93 1.47 32.36
N ILE A 806 -10.65 1.15 32.19
CA ILE A 806 -9.59 1.49 33.16
C ILE A 806 -9.32 2.99 33.02
N LEU A 807 -9.63 3.76 34.04
CA LEU A 807 -9.37 5.18 34.06
C LEU A 807 -7.91 5.49 34.35
N PHE A 808 -7.39 4.86 35.42
CA PHE A 808 -5.96 4.86 35.76
C PHE A 808 -5.66 3.78 36.82
N GLU A 809 -4.39 3.35 36.88
CA GLU A 809 -3.88 2.38 37.86
C GLU A 809 -2.48 2.80 38.29
N ASP A 810 -2.18 2.78 39.59
CA ASP A 810 -0.85 2.95 40.20
C ASP A 810 -0.08 4.22 39.77
N ILE A 811 -0.76 5.35 39.58
CA ILE A 811 -0.17 6.61 39.13
C ILE A 811 0.10 7.58 40.27
N GLY A 812 0.96 8.59 40.04
CA GLY A 812 1.19 9.69 40.99
C GLY A 812 2.22 9.37 42.10
N SER A 813 2.70 8.13 42.20
CA SER A 813 3.65 7.73 43.26
C SER A 813 3.14 8.11 44.66
N ASN A 814 3.96 8.79 45.46
CA ASN A 814 3.59 9.29 46.80
C ASN A 814 2.97 10.69 46.75
N GLY A 815 2.33 11.04 45.67
CA GLY A 815 1.57 12.27 45.54
C GLY A 815 0.18 12.16 46.10
N ASP A 816 -0.49 13.30 46.26
CA ASP A 816 -1.78 13.40 46.94
C ASP A 816 -2.81 14.05 45.99
N ASN A 817 -3.99 13.44 45.84
CA ASN A 817 -5.24 13.96 45.36
C ASN A 817 -5.44 14.13 43.85
N PHE A 818 -6.68 13.83 43.45
CA PHE A 818 -7.26 14.16 42.14
C PHE A 818 -8.28 15.26 42.31
N THR A 819 -8.00 16.46 41.76
CA THR A 819 -8.83 17.65 42.02
C THR A 819 -9.36 18.22 40.74
N ASN A 820 -10.68 18.14 40.52
CA ASN A 820 -11.30 18.47 39.22
C ASN A 820 -10.55 17.83 38.05
N THR A 821 -10.22 16.57 38.21
CA THR A 821 -9.53 15.81 37.18
C THR A 821 -10.53 15.36 36.14
N VAL A 822 -10.40 15.89 34.95
CA VAL A 822 -11.24 15.52 33.79
C VAL A 822 -10.56 14.44 33.01
N LEU A 823 -11.29 13.35 32.75
CA LEU A 823 -10.88 12.25 31.88
C LEU A 823 -11.66 12.35 30.58
N ASP A 824 -10.93 12.49 29.47
CA ASP A 824 -11.46 12.82 28.16
C ASP A 824 -10.48 12.26 27.10
N ASP A 825 -10.96 11.47 26.17
CA ASP A 825 -10.13 10.88 25.10
C ASP A 825 -9.50 11.93 24.19
N ASP A 826 -10.12 13.13 24.08
CA ASP A 826 -9.61 14.26 23.30
C ASP A 826 -8.55 15.10 24.04
N ALA A 827 -8.23 14.76 25.30
CA ALA A 827 -7.21 15.46 26.06
C ALA A 827 -5.80 15.21 25.48
N SER A 828 -4.96 16.23 25.52
CA SER A 828 -3.60 16.19 24.93
C SER A 828 -2.55 15.48 25.79
N THR A 829 -2.86 15.15 27.04
CA THR A 829 -1.92 14.60 28.02
C THR A 829 -2.50 13.33 28.62
N VAL A 830 -1.75 12.22 28.54
CA VAL A 830 -2.14 10.97 29.16
C VAL A 830 -2.04 11.10 30.69
N ILE A 831 -2.98 10.56 31.44
CA ILE A 831 -3.01 10.73 32.90
C ILE A 831 -1.77 10.15 33.58
N SER A 832 -1.17 9.10 33.03
CA SER A 832 0.10 8.54 33.54
C SER A 832 1.30 9.49 33.46
N ASP A 833 1.23 10.52 32.58
CA ASP A 833 2.26 11.56 32.42
C ASP A 833 1.96 12.79 33.28
N GLY A 834 0.86 12.80 34.02
CA GLY A 834 0.46 13.85 34.95
C GLY A 834 1.23 13.83 36.25
N GLU A 835 1.17 14.93 36.98
CA GLU A 835 1.78 15.05 38.34
C GLU A 835 0.67 15.40 39.34
N ALA A 836 0.74 14.77 40.56
CA ALA A 836 -0.16 15.07 41.65
C ALA A 836 0.07 16.51 42.23
N PRO A 837 -0.98 17.21 42.65
CA PRO A 837 -2.37 16.83 42.53
C PRO A 837 -2.84 16.89 41.08
N PHE A 838 -3.43 15.82 40.60
CA PHE A 838 -3.91 15.75 39.20
C PHE A 838 -5.05 16.74 39.03
N THR A 839 -4.85 17.76 38.16
CA THR A 839 -5.81 18.82 37.91
C THR A 839 -5.83 19.18 36.45
N GLY A 840 -7.02 19.28 35.85
CA GLY A 840 -7.21 19.56 34.42
C GLY A 840 -7.61 18.30 33.64
N SER A 841 -7.43 18.33 32.30
CA SER A 841 -7.91 17.29 31.42
C SER A 841 -6.79 16.34 31.03
N PHE A 842 -7.08 15.05 31.09
CA PHE A 842 -6.16 13.94 30.76
C PHE A 842 -6.87 12.86 29.96
N THR A 843 -6.16 12.22 29.05
CA THR A 843 -6.60 10.98 28.42
C THR A 843 -6.46 9.84 29.45
N PRO A 844 -7.50 9.03 29.71
CA PRO A 844 -7.42 7.89 30.63
C PRO A 844 -6.48 6.79 30.07
N THR A 845 -6.16 5.80 30.92
CA THR A 845 -5.36 4.64 30.50
C THR A 845 -6.09 3.75 29.50
N GLY A 846 -7.38 3.54 29.70
CA GLY A 846 -8.28 2.89 28.74
C GLY A 846 -8.95 3.93 27.84
N SER A 847 -9.68 3.53 26.82
CA SER A 847 -10.40 4.44 25.93
C SER A 847 -11.86 4.60 26.31
N LEU A 848 -12.31 5.81 26.55
CA LEU A 848 -13.74 6.10 26.79
C LEU A 848 -14.56 5.92 25.51
N SER A 849 -13.96 6.05 24.34
CA SER A 849 -14.62 5.82 23.06
C SER A 849 -15.04 4.36 22.84
N ASP A 850 -14.54 3.39 23.63
CA ASP A 850 -15.05 2.02 23.64
C ASP A 850 -16.51 1.94 24.13
N LEU A 851 -17.02 2.98 24.76
CA LEU A 851 -18.41 3.13 25.17
C LEU A 851 -19.31 3.64 24.04
N ASN A 852 -18.75 4.15 22.94
CA ASN A 852 -19.49 4.68 21.80
C ASN A 852 -20.33 3.56 21.15
N GLY A 853 -21.55 3.89 20.78
CA GLY A 853 -22.52 2.92 20.25
C GLY A 853 -23.28 2.10 21.32
N LEU A 854 -22.88 2.13 22.61
CA LEU A 854 -23.66 1.53 23.69
C LEU A 854 -24.86 2.44 24.05
N LEU A 855 -25.78 1.90 24.84
CA LEU A 855 -26.93 2.64 25.36
C LEU A 855 -26.56 3.33 26.69
N SER A 856 -26.85 4.61 26.80
CA SER A 856 -26.49 5.44 27.96
C SER A 856 -27.29 5.17 29.25
N GLY A 857 -28.49 4.59 29.15
CA GLY A 857 -29.43 4.45 30.28
C GLY A 857 -29.07 3.35 31.24
N GLY A 858 -29.14 3.63 32.55
CA GLY A 858 -28.89 2.69 33.63
C GLY A 858 -27.86 3.19 34.64
N ASP A 859 -27.34 2.25 35.43
CA ASP A 859 -26.42 2.53 36.54
C ASP A 859 -24.96 2.48 36.05
N TRP A 860 -24.29 3.61 36.03
CA TRP A 860 -22.85 3.79 35.80
C TRP A 860 -22.13 3.68 37.14
N THR A 861 -21.14 2.81 37.23
CA THR A 861 -20.43 2.56 38.49
C THR A 861 -18.97 3.02 38.36
N LEU A 862 -18.58 3.96 39.20
CA LEU A 862 -17.19 4.26 39.49
C LEU A 862 -16.69 3.25 40.50
N TYR A 863 -15.67 2.48 40.13
CA TYR A 863 -15.02 1.47 40.94
C TYR A 863 -13.63 1.94 41.32
N ILE A 864 -13.33 2.01 42.60
CA ILE A 864 -12.05 2.46 43.14
C ILE A 864 -11.53 1.33 44.04
N ASN A 865 -10.40 0.77 43.72
CA ASN A 865 -9.69 -0.21 44.53
C ASN A 865 -8.45 0.46 45.16
N ASP A 866 -8.40 0.46 46.48
CA ASP A 866 -7.21 0.84 47.23
C ASP A 866 -6.49 -0.50 47.54
N ASP A 867 -5.33 -0.75 46.95
CA ASP A 867 -4.65 -2.02 46.97
C ASP A 867 -3.49 -2.11 47.99
N ALA A 868 -3.27 -1.05 48.79
CA ALA A 868 -2.23 -0.98 49.78
C ALA A 868 -2.82 -0.63 51.17
N ASP A 869 -2.10 -1.00 52.25
CA ASP A 869 -2.50 -0.74 53.63
C ASP A 869 -1.83 0.51 54.21
N GLY A 870 -2.53 1.34 54.91
CA GLY A 870 -2.00 2.36 55.81
C GLY A 870 -2.23 3.80 55.32
N ASP A 871 -2.60 4.01 54.13
CA ASP A 871 -3.04 5.29 53.57
C ASP A 871 -4.55 5.24 53.28
N GLY A 872 -5.16 6.33 52.96
CA GLY A 872 -6.59 6.37 52.72
C GLY A 872 -7.07 7.76 52.32
N GLY A 873 -8.36 7.81 51.95
CA GLY A 873 -8.90 9.03 51.41
C GLY A 873 -10.44 9.08 51.36
N THR A 874 -10.94 9.91 50.51
CA THR A 874 -12.37 10.10 50.28
C THR A 874 -12.62 10.47 48.81
N LEU A 875 -13.52 9.74 48.14
CA LEU A 875 -14.18 10.23 46.95
C LEU A 875 -15.14 11.34 47.39
N LEU A 876 -14.87 12.56 47.03
CA LEU A 876 -15.69 13.72 47.39
C LEU A 876 -16.92 13.80 46.49
N ASP A 877 -16.70 13.78 45.21
CA ASP A 877 -17.72 13.73 44.17
C ASP A 877 -17.12 13.22 42.85
N TRP A 878 -18.00 12.84 41.97
CA TRP A 878 -17.66 12.59 40.57
C TRP A 878 -18.85 12.89 39.69
N SER A 879 -18.56 13.21 38.44
CA SER A 879 -19.58 13.41 37.42
C SER A 879 -19.22 12.70 36.14
N ILE A 880 -20.26 12.29 35.42
CA ILE A 880 -20.17 11.74 34.10
C ILE A 880 -20.99 12.61 33.13
N GLN A 881 -20.37 13.06 32.07
CA GLN A 881 -21.00 13.66 30.91
C GLN A 881 -21.10 12.63 29.83
N ILE A 882 -22.29 12.42 29.30
CA ILE A 882 -22.55 11.47 28.21
C ILE A 882 -23.20 12.25 27.09
N CYS A 883 -22.59 12.26 25.93
CA CYS A 883 -23.14 12.78 24.70
C CYS A 883 -23.79 11.65 23.91
N THR A 884 -24.93 11.92 23.32
CA THR A 884 -25.69 10.90 22.62
C THR A 884 -26.12 11.39 21.26
N GLU A 885 -26.31 10.45 20.31
CA GLU A 885 -27.07 10.77 19.10
C GLU A 885 -28.40 11.40 19.54
N ALA A 886 -28.72 12.54 18.94
CA ALA A 886 -30.03 13.12 19.18
C ALA A 886 -31.07 12.06 18.84
N SER A 887 -31.83 11.65 19.83
CA SER A 887 -32.99 10.83 19.54
C SER A 887 -33.84 11.62 18.57
N LEU A 888 -33.86 11.24 17.30
CA LEU A 888 -34.95 11.60 16.42
C LEU A 888 -36.18 11.12 17.16
N SER A 889 -36.83 11.96 17.95
CA SER A 889 -38.21 11.77 18.35
C SER A 889 -39.03 11.92 17.09
N VAL A 890 -39.00 10.92 16.24
CA VAL A 890 -40.12 10.65 15.37
C VAL A 890 -41.25 10.46 16.38
N SER A 891 -42.12 11.44 16.54
CA SER A 891 -43.41 11.24 17.19
C SER A 891 -43.88 9.87 16.68
N ASP A 892 -44.08 8.91 17.58
CA ASP A 892 -44.43 7.52 17.31
C ASP A 892 -45.74 7.48 16.52
N ASN A 893 -45.69 7.82 15.25
CA ASN A 893 -46.73 7.58 14.27
C ASN A 893 -46.59 6.15 13.77
N LYS A 894 -46.72 5.19 14.71
CA LYS A 894 -46.87 3.79 14.36
C LYS A 894 -48.12 3.66 13.49
N LEU A 895 -48.01 2.89 12.43
CA LEU A 895 -49.15 2.40 11.70
C LEU A 895 -50.16 1.81 12.71
N ASP A 896 -51.37 2.32 12.73
CA ASP A 896 -52.48 1.72 13.51
C ASP A 896 -52.83 0.36 12.95
N GLY A 897 -52.10 -0.67 13.37
CA GLY A 897 -52.25 -2.02 12.88
C GLY A 897 -51.12 -2.95 13.27
N GLU A 898 -51.40 -4.22 13.34
CA GLU A 898 -50.41 -5.23 13.70
C GLU A 898 -49.66 -5.72 12.43
N PHE A 899 -48.38 -5.19 12.25
CA PHE A 899 -47.49 -5.62 11.19
C PHE A 899 -46.64 -6.78 11.67
N LYS A 900 -46.75 -7.96 11.03
CA LYS A 900 -45.96 -9.16 11.33
C LYS A 900 -45.28 -9.72 10.12
N ILE A 901 -44.12 -10.35 10.29
CA ILE A 901 -43.42 -11.10 9.26
C ILE A 901 -43.18 -12.51 9.78
N PHE A 902 -43.59 -13.49 9.00
CA PHE A 902 -43.46 -14.92 9.29
C PHE A 902 -42.47 -15.54 8.30
N ASN A 903 -41.45 -16.20 8.77
CA ASN A 903 -40.60 -17.01 7.93
C ASN A 903 -41.32 -18.31 7.53
N LYS A 904 -41.53 -18.54 6.24
CA LYS A 904 -42.21 -19.71 5.68
C LYS A 904 -41.24 -20.83 5.26
N GLY A 905 -39.93 -20.62 5.46
CA GLY A 905 -38.87 -21.48 4.92
C GLY A 905 -38.51 -21.18 3.47
N ASN A 906 -37.40 -21.73 3.01
CA ASN A 906 -36.87 -21.51 1.65
C ASN A 906 -36.72 -20.03 1.25
N ASN A 907 -36.32 -19.19 2.22
CA ASN A 907 -36.18 -17.75 2.04
C ASN A 907 -37.46 -17.03 1.53
N GLN A 908 -38.61 -17.54 1.94
CA GLN A 908 -39.90 -16.89 1.72
C GLN A 908 -40.45 -16.34 3.04
N PHE A 909 -40.90 -15.08 3.00
CA PHE A 909 -41.37 -14.35 4.18
C PHE A 909 -42.79 -13.83 3.92
N GLU A 910 -43.75 -14.25 4.74
CA GLU A 910 -45.11 -13.74 4.66
C GLU A 910 -45.25 -12.48 5.51
N VAL A 911 -45.45 -11.35 4.86
CA VAL A 911 -45.81 -10.09 5.48
C VAL A 911 -47.32 -10.07 5.73
N SER A 912 -47.74 -9.85 6.96
CA SER A 912 -49.12 -9.77 7.39
C SER A 912 -49.39 -8.42 8.07
N LEU A 913 -50.43 -7.76 7.61
CA LEU A 913 -50.94 -6.54 8.20
C LEU A 913 -52.40 -6.72 8.57
N ALA A 914 -52.73 -6.59 9.87
CA ALA A 914 -54.09 -6.56 10.37
C ALA A 914 -54.40 -5.12 10.82
N ASN A 915 -55.44 -4.52 10.23
CA ASN A 915 -55.81 -3.14 10.51
C ASN A 915 -57.33 -3.01 10.80
N THR A 916 -57.65 -2.15 11.76
CA THR A 916 -59.02 -1.84 12.17
C THR A 916 -59.59 -0.57 11.53
N SER A 917 -58.75 0.25 10.90
CA SER A 917 -59.13 1.50 10.22
C SER A 917 -58.62 1.53 8.77
N SER A 918 -59.30 2.28 7.88
CA SER A 918 -58.84 2.49 6.51
C SER A 918 -57.70 3.48 6.44
N PHE A 919 -56.62 3.13 5.76
CA PHE A 919 -55.53 4.04 5.49
C PHE A 919 -55.37 4.31 3.99
N ASN A 920 -54.61 5.37 3.67
CA ASN A 920 -54.17 5.66 2.33
C ASN A 920 -53.21 4.55 1.84
N ASP A 921 -52.88 4.54 0.53
CA ASP A 921 -51.94 3.59 -0.04
C ASP A 921 -50.65 3.52 0.80
N LEU A 922 -50.15 2.30 1.06
CA LEU A 922 -48.94 2.02 1.77
C LEU A 922 -47.92 1.39 0.82
N ASP A 923 -46.67 1.71 1.00
CA ASP A 923 -45.57 1.06 0.25
C ASP A 923 -44.89 0.02 1.11
N LEU A 924 -44.71 -1.17 0.55
CA LEU A 924 -43.93 -2.26 1.06
C LEU A 924 -42.60 -2.27 0.31
N ASN A 925 -41.49 -2.00 1.00
CA ASN A 925 -40.18 -2.00 0.42
C ASN A 925 -39.28 -3.03 1.14
N VAL A 926 -38.35 -3.63 0.39
CA VAL A 926 -37.28 -4.47 0.94
C VAL A 926 -35.96 -3.88 0.51
N TYR A 927 -35.09 -3.60 1.47
CA TYR A 927 -33.75 -3.02 1.27
C TYR A 927 -32.68 -3.99 1.74
N ASN A 928 -31.52 -3.98 1.07
CA ASN A 928 -30.30 -4.55 1.63
C ASN A 928 -29.69 -3.59 2.67
N MET A 929 -28.61 -4.00 3.35
CA MET A 929 -27.97 -3.19 4.41
C MET A 929 -27.29 -1.90 3.90
N VAL A 930 -27.04 -1.78 2.59
CA VAL A 930 -26.56 -0.54 1.95
C VAL A 930 -27.68 0.33 1.36
N GLY A 931 -28.95 0.05 1.73
CA GLY A 931 -30.10 0.89 1.36
C GLY A 931 -30.68 0.67 -0.04
N GLN A 932 -30.16 -0.26 -0.84
CA GLN A 932 -30.69 -0.53 -2.18
C GLN A 932 -32.02 -1.26 -2.11
N THR A 933 -33.02 -0.79 -2.85
CA THR A 933 -34.36 -1.39 -2.92
C THR A 933 -34.35 -2.63 -3.79
N LEU A 934 -34.61 -3.78 -3.19
CA LEU A 934 -34.76 -5.06 -3.92
C LEU A 934 -36.21 -5.37 -4.33
N LEU A 935 -37.18 -4.88 -3.56
CA LEU A 935 -38.61 -5.04 -3.85
C LEU A 935 -39.35 -3.78 -3.43
N TRP A 936 -40.20 -3.29 -4.33
CA TRP A 936 -41.15 -2.22 -4.03
C TRP A 936 -42.55 -2.62 -4.50
N LYS A 937 -43.56 -2.43 -3.62
CA LYS A 937 -44.95 -2.73 -3.92
C LYS A 937 -45.89 -1.79 -3.16
N THR A 938 -46.73 -1.10 -3.89
CA THR A 938 -47.81 -0.32 -3.30
C THR A 938 -49.02 -1.20 -2.94
N ILE A 939 -49.49 -1.12 -1.68
CA ILE A 939 -50.66 -1.74 -1.15
C ILE A 939 -51.79 -0.68 -1.18
N LYS A 940 -52.75 -0.86 -2.08
CA LYS A 940 -53.85 0.07 -2.26
C LYS A 940 -54.86 -0.09 -1.12
N ASN A 941 -55.43 1.04 -0.67
CA ASN A 941 -56.45 1.19 0.36
C ASN A 941 -57.32 -0.04 0.61
N THR A 942 -56.97 -0.83 1.62
CA THR A 942 -57.68 -2.02 2.04
C THR A 942 -58.04 -1.95 3.51
N SER A 943 -59.31 -2.22 3.85
CA SER A 943 -59.71 -2.44 5.23
C SER A 943 -59.67 -3.93 5.55
N GLY A 944 -59.10 -4.34 6.69
CA GLY A 944 -59.05 -5.70 7.13
C GLY A 944 -57.64 -6.33 7.13
N PHE A 945 -57.58 -7.60 6.76
CA PHE A 945 -56.32 -8.36 6.77
C PHE A 945 -55.65 -8.34 5.37
N TYR A 946 -54.38 -8.01 5.34
CA TYR A 946 -53.53 -8.08 4.13
C TYR A 946 -52.36 -9.05 4.35
N SER A 947 -52.15 -9.92 3.38
CA SER A 947 -50.95 -10.80 3.40
C SER A 947 -50.24 -10.77 2.03
N TYR A 948 -48.95 -10.76 2.07
CA TYR A 948 -48.07 -10.83 0.89
C TYR A 948 -46.81 -11.66 1.15
N ILE A 949 -46.45 -12.51 0.23
CA ILE A 949 -45.24 -13.31 0.33
C ILE A 949 -44.08 -12.59 -0.41
N ILE A 950 -43.05 -12.24 0.34
CA ILE A 950 -41.78 -11.77 -0.18
C ILE A 950 -40.94 -13.01 -0.50
N ASP A 951 -40.65 -13.24 -1.75
CA ASP A 951 -39.78 -14.34 -2.20
C ASP A 951 -38.34 -13.82 -2.34
N MET A 952 -37.47 -14.19 -1.40
CA MET A 952 -36.07 -13.86 -1.36
C MET A 952 -35.17 -15.05 -1.77
N SER A 953 -35.73 -16.07 -2.41
CA SER A 953 -34.99 -17.30 -2.79
C SER A 953 -33.82 -17.05 -3.78
N ARG A 954 -33.76 -15.87 -4.39
CA ARG A 954 -32.70 -15.42 -5.31
C ARG A 954 -31.83 -14.34 -4.74
N ALA A 955 -32.07 -13.91 -3.50
CA ALA A 955 -31.27 -12.94 -2.83
C ALA A 955 -30.07 -13.62 -2.17
N SER A 956 -28.95 -12.89 -2.03
CA SER A 956 -27.77 -13.38 -1.31
C SER A 956 -28.07 -13.60 0.17
N THR A 957 -27.38 -14.54 0.81
CA THR A 957 -27.44 -14.73 2.25
C THR A 957 -27.09 -13.41 2.97
N GLY A 958 -27.90 -13.01 3.92
CA GLY A 958 -27.68 -11.77 4.64
C GLY A 958 -28.93 -11.20 5.32
N VAL A 959 -28.77 -10.01 5.92
CA VAL A 959 -29.84 -9.27 6.59
C VAL A 959 -30.49 -8.29 5.63
N TYR A 960 -31.81 -8.20 5.65
CA TYR A 960 -32.60 -7.27 4.82
C TYR A 960 -33.65 -6.57 5.68
N LEU A 961 -33.95 -5.32 5.34
CA LEU A 961 -34.94 -4.50 6.02
C LEU A 961 -36.24 -4.47 5.21
N VAL A 962 -37.34 -4.76 5.85
CA VAL A 962 -38.68 -4.69 5.28
C VAL A 962 -39.40 -3.48 5.88
N ARG A 963 -39.65 -2.45 5.08
CA ARG A 963 -40.36 -1.23 5.46
C ARG A 963 -41.79 -1.27 4.90
N LEU A 964 -42.73 -1.05 5.77
CA LEU A 964 -44.14 -0.88 5.40
C LEU A 964 -44.65 0.47 5.90
N GLY A 965 -45.15 1.30 5.00
CA GLY A 965 -45.68 2.61 5.38
C GLY A 965 -45.80 3.58 4.21
N ASN A 966 -46.17 4.82 4.52
CA ASN A 966 -46.14 5.94 3.58
C ASN A 966 -45.06 6.95 4.02
N ASN A 967 -45.02 8.13 3.45
CA ASN A 967 -44.05 9.18 3.76
C ASN A 967 -44.19 9.74 5.21
N SER A 968 -45.34 9.57 5.84
CA SER A 968 -45.62 10.11 7.18
C SER A 968 -45.57 9.04 8.27
N ASN A 969 -45.85 7.76 7.96
CA ASN A 969 -45.97 6.68 8.95
C ASN A 969 -45.41 5.39 8.36
N ALA A 970 -44.42 4.80 8.99
CA ALA A 970 -43.89 3.53 8.55
C ALA A 970 -43.38 2.67 9.73
N THR A 971 -43.40 1.35 9.51
CA THR A 971 -42.76 0.38 10.42
C THR A 971 -41.74 -0.44 9.67
N ILE A 972 -40.57 -0.65 10.26
CA ILE A 972 -39.47 -1.41 9.69
C ILE A 972 -39.26 -2.68 10.50
N LYS A 973 -39.06 -3.80 9.81
CA LYS A 973 -38.63 -5.08 10.41
C LYS A 973 -37.51 -5.71 9.60
N ARG A 974 -36.63 -6.44 10.25
CA ARG A 974 -35.56 -7.18 9.57
C ARG A 974 -35.99 -8.60 9.25
N ILE A 975 -35.47 -9.14 8.15
CA ILE A 975 -35.54 -10.55 7.78
C ILE A 975 -34.11 -11.04 7.53
N VAL A 976 -33.87 -12.32 7.74
CA VAL A 976 -32.58 -12.97 7.47
C VAL A 976 -32.81 -13.99 6.37
N VAL A 977 -32.04 -13.88 5.30
CA VAL A 977 -31.98 -14.82 4.17
C VAL A 977 -30.82 -15.74 4.43
N GLU A 978 -31.07 -17.05 4.46
CA GLU A 978 -30.07 -18.09 4.76
C GLU A 978 -29.56 -18.78 3.48
#